data_7efcb6b4e0b8ee7ac98a7066eeceb6a3
#
_entry.id   7efcb6b4e0b8ee7ac98a7066eeceb6a3
#
_cell.length_a   1.000
_cell.length_b   1.000
_cell.length_c   1.000
_cell.angle_alpha   90.00
_cell.angle_beta   90.00
_cell.angle_gamma   90.00
#
_symmetry.space_group_name_H-M   'P 1'
#
loop_
_entity.id
_entity.type
_entity.pdbx_description
1 polymer ?
#
loop_
_entity_poly.entity_id
_entity_poly.type
_entity_poly.pdbx_seq_one_letter_code
_entity_poly.pdbx_strand_id
1 'polypeptide(L)'
;WGQQAFDNFRVVPPNTGIVHQVNLEFLAKVVFQGHDALGPVAFPDTLVGTDSHTTMINGLGVLGWGVGGIEAEANMLGQPLYMLMPEVVGMKLTGKLAPGATATDLVLRVTEILRKEGVVNKFVEFFGDGVSNMSLADRATIANMAPEYGATMGFFPVDGETLSFMARTGRTKAEVELVERYCKEQGLFRVDGGPELQYTKVLSLDLSTVEPSLAGPKRPQDRVALTAVKSSFRKALAAPVAERGFGLPDNQWNASATVKNNGHSEPIAHGSVVIAAITSCTNTSNPSVMLGAGLLAKKAVARGLKVKSFVKTSLAPGSRVVTDYLEKAGVLQALESLGFNVVGYGCTTCIGNSGPLPEPVANAITEGNLVAAAVLSGNRNFEGRVNPHTRANYLASPPLVVAYALAGTVDIDFDKEPIGIDSAGKPVFFHEIWPTAQEVEQAVQASVLPEMFVKQYSGAFTSNEKWNAIPVTAGGQYQWVASSTYIQRPPFLEGITQSVGTIQSIRGAKVLAVLGDSVTTDHISPAGSISKSGPAGKYLMEQGVAPEDFNSYGARRGNDRVMVRGTFANIRIRNSMVPGVEGGVTKYLPTGETLSIYDASMKYQADKVPLVILAGTEYGTGSSRDWAAKGTLLLGIKAVIAASFERIHRSNLVGMGVLPLQFMPGQTAASLGLTGDETLDFEGLNDQLTPRSQLTVKATRPDGTSFSFETLVRIDTPVEIDYFRNGGILPTVLRKLATS
;
A
#
# COMPACT_ATOMS: atom_id res chain seq x y z
N TRP A 1 23.86 13.28 4.95
CA TRP A 1 25.05 12.44 4.68
C TRP A 1 25.02 11.88 3.27
N GLY A 2 23.95 11.17 2.83
CA GLY A 2 23.88 10.54 1.51
C GLY A 2 24.16 11.49 0.33
N GLN A 3 23.62 12.71 0.36
CA GLN A 3 23.87 13.73 -0.67
C GLN A 3 25.34 14.20 -0.74
N GLN A 4 26.11 14.01 0.33
CA GLN A 4 27.53 14.32 0.37
C GLN A 4 28.43 13.12 0.03
N ALA A 5 27.92 11.92 0.26
CA ALA A 5 28.64 10.66 0.04
C ALA A 5 28.50 10.11 -1.39
N PHE A 6 27.46 10.52 -2.14
CA PHE A 6 27.16 10.01 -3.49
C PHE A 6 26.87 11.17 -4.45
N ASP A 7 27.56 11.20 -5.59
CA ASP A 7 27.48 12.29 -6.57
C ASP A 7 26.12 12.40 -7.27
N ASN A 8 25.44 11.24 -7.47
CA ASN A 8 24.17 11.14 -8.19
C ASN A 8 22.96 10.97 -7.25
N PHE A 9 23.10 11.26 -5.96
CA PHE A 9 22.06 11.13 -4.96
C PHE A 9 21.45 12.48 -4.62
N ARG A 10 20.13 12.61 -4.78
CA ARG A 10 19.38 13.82 -4.45
C ARG A 10 18.21 13.49 -3.54
N VAL A 11 17.92 14.36 -2.59
CA VAL A 11 16.79 14.23 -1.66
C VAL A 11 15.83 15.38 -1.88
N VAL A 12 14.56 15.07 -2.16
CA VAL A 12 13.46 16.02 -2.02
C VAL A 12 13.11 16.07 -0.53
N PRO A 13 13.26 17.22 0.15
CA PRO A 13 13.05 17.32 1.59
C PRO A 13 11.62 16.99 2.01
N PRO A 14 11.41 16.63 3.30
CA PRO A 14 10.09 16.40 3.85
C PRO A 14 9.16 17.60 3.62
N ASN A 15 7.86 17.32 3.61
CA ASN A 15 6.81 18.34 3.47
C ASN A 15 6.69 18.98 2.08
N THR A 16 7.33 18.41 1.05
CA THR A 16 7.16 18.82 -0.36
C THR A 16 5.97 18.13 -1.00
N GLY A 17 5.82 16.83 -0.78
CA GLY A 17 4.76 16.00 -1.30
C GLY A 17 5.07 14.51 -1.20
N ILE A 18 4.11 13.68 -1.58
CA ILE A 18 4.34 12.23 -1.75
C ILE A 18 5.16 11.99 -3.02
N VAL A 19 6.11 11.07 -2.94
CA VAL A 19 7.04 10.76 -4.04
C VAL A 19 6.35 10.53 -5.38
N HIS A 20 5.23 9.82 -5.43
CA HIS A 20 4.53 9.50 -6.69
C HIS A 20 3.93 10.72 -7.37
N GLN A 21 3.36 11.64 -6.59
CA GLN A 21 2.82 12.89 -7.12
C GLN A 21 3.94 13.86 -7.52
N VAL A 22 5.01 13.96 -6.73
CA VAL A 22 6.19 14.76 -7.08
C VAL A 22 6.85 14.23 -8.36
N ASN A 23 6.92 12.90 -8.54
CA ASN A 23 7.40 12.29 -9.78
C ASN A 23 6.51 12.68 -10.97
N LEU A 24 5.19 12.53 -10.83
CA LEU A 24 4.23 12.84 -11.88
C LEU A 24 4.27 14.33 -12.27
N GLU A 25 4.28 15.21 -11.28
CA GLU A 25 4.20 16.66 -11.48
C GLU A 25 5.53 17.30 -11.88
N PHE A 26 6.69 16.70 -11.52
CA PHE A 26 7.98 17.37 -11.63
C PHE A 26 9.14 16.50 -12.09
N LEU A 27 9.43 15.36 -11.42
CA LEU A 27 10.70 14.64 -11.63
C LEU A 27 10.74 13.85 -12.94
N ALA A 28 9.63 13.23 -13.36
CA ALA A 28 9.59 12.44 -14.57
C ALA A 28 9.74 13.29 -15.83
N LYS A 29 10.53 12.79 -16.77
CA LYS A 29 10.86 13.48 -18.03
C LYS A 29 10.14 12.88 -19.25
N VAL A 30 9.64 11.66 -19.16
CA VAL A 30 9.09 10.82 -20.24
C VAL A 30 10.15 10.41 -21.24
N VAL A 31 10.99 11.35 -21.71
CA VAL A 31 12.16 11.11 -22.54
C VAL A 31 13.35 11.86 -21.98
N PHE A 32 14.43 11.13 -21.73
CA PHE A 32 15.72 11.69 -21.30
C PHE A 32 16.59 12.02 -22.50
N GLN A 33 17.49 12.98 -22.25
CA GLN A 33 18.64 13.27 -23.11
C GLN A 33 19.92 12.85 -22.39
N GLY A 34 20.84 12.24 -23.11
CA GLY A 34 22.13 11.83 -22.62
C GLY A 34 23.19 11.90 -23.70
N HIS A 35 24.36 11.34 -23.42
CA HIS A 35 25.44 11.16 -24.38
C HIS A 35 25.99 9.75 -24.24
N ASP A 36 26.25 9.11 -25.37
CA ASP A 36 26.99 7.86 -25.45
C ASP A 36 28.24 8.03 -26.33
N ALA A 37 28.89 6.93 -26.68
CA ALA A 37 30.10 6.94 -27.52
C ALA A 37 29.86 7.50 -28.93
N LEU A 38 28.61 7.55 -29.40
CA LEU A 38 28.22 8.03 -30.71
C LEU A 38 27.72 9.47 -30.72
N GLY A 39 27.55 10.09 -29.54
CA GLY A 39 27.10 11.46 -29.40
C GLY A 39 25.81 11.63 -28.56
N PRO A 40 25.04 12.71 -28.80
CA PRO A 40 23.79 12.93 -28.08
C PRO A 40 22.76 11.83 -28.36
N VAL A 41 22.11 11.32 -27.33
CA VAL A 41 21.10 10.27 -27.40
C VAL A 41 19.83 10.68 -26.67
N ALA A 42 18.68 10.29 -27.20
CA ALA A 42 17.40 10.37 -26.51
C ALA A 42 16.88 8.95 -26.21
N PHE A 43 16.32 8.74 -25.02
CA PHE A 43 15.82 7.42 -24.58
C PHE A 43 14.66 7.59 -23.59
N PRO A 44 13.76 6.57 -23.48
CA PRO A 44 12.61 6.64 -22.58
C PRO A 44 13.03 6.75 -21.13
N ASP A 45 12.27 7.53 -20.36
CA ASP A 45 12.34 7.51 -18.91
C ASP A 45 11.78 6.21 -18.34
N THR A 46 12.43 5.69 -17.29
CA THR A 46 11.99 4.52 -16.55
C THR A 46 12.13 4.77 -15.04
N LEU A 47 11.28 4.15 -14.25
CA LEU A 47 11.25 4.37 -12.80
C LEU A 47 11.16 3.06 -12.03
N VAL A 48 12.09 2.86 -11.10
CA VAL A 48 12.01 1.81 -10.08
C VAL A 48 11.95 2.47 -8.71
N GLY A 49 10.97 2.10 -7.90
CA GLY A 49 10.77 2.72 -6.60
C GLY A 49 10.49 1.74 -5.47
N THR A 50 10.84 2.13 -4.25
CA THR A 50 10.64 1.33 -3.02
C THR A 50 9.19 1.25 -2.57
N ASP A 51 8.25 1.86 -3.29
CA ASP A 51 6.83 1.85 -2.98
C ASP A 51 6.05 1.15 -4.08
N SER A 52 5.03 0.37 -3.70
CA SER A 52 4.17 -0.34 -4.64
C SER A 52 3.45 0.60 -5.61
N HIS A 53 3.12 1.84 -5.18
CA HIS A 53 2.43 2.84 -6.01
C HIS A 53 3.34 3.66 -6.93
N THR A 54 4.62 3.29 -7.07
CA THR A 54 5.52 3.80 -8.12
C THR A 54 4.88 3.70 -9.51
N THR A 55 4.00 2.71 -9.69
CA THR A 55 3.20 2.51 -10.91
C THR A 55 2.34 3.70 -11.31
N MET A 56 2.09 4.68 -10.43
CA MET A 56 1.36 5.91 -10.77
C MET A 56 1.95 6.62 -11.99
N ILE A 57 3.26 6.54 -12.17
CA ILE A 57 3.97 7.16 -13.29
C ILE A 57 3.59 6.58 -14.66
N ASN A 58 3.03 5.35 -14.69
CA ASN A 58 2.58 4.74 -15.93
C ASN A 58 1.44 5.52 -16.59
N GLY A 59 0.68 6.31 -15.82
CA GLY A 59 -0.32 7.22 -16.37
C GLY A 59 0.27 8.32 -17.26
N LEU A 60 1.55 8.66 -17.07
CA LEU A 60 2.29 9.62 -17.90
C LEU A 60 2.96 8.97 -19.14
N GLY A 61 2.90 7.65 -19.27
CA GLY A 61 3.60 6.90 -20.32
C GLY A 61 5.06 6.57 -19.96
N VAL A 62 5.43 6.64 -18.69
CA VAL A 62 6.73 6.21 -18.17
C VAL A 62 6.62 4.79 -17.65
N LEU A 63 7.52 3.90 -18.07
CA LEU A 63 7.58 2.54 -17.57
C LEU A 63 8.13 2.54 -16.14
N GLY A 64 7.27 2.25 -15.18
CA GLY A 64 7.64 2.26 -13.76
C GLY A 64 6.92 1.21 -12.94
N TRP A 65 7.63 0.63 -11.96
CA TRP A 65 7.04 -0.35 -11.04
C TRP A 65 7.68 -0.31 -9.66
N GLY A 66 6.93 -0.79 -8.68
CA GLY A 66 7.37 -0.89 -7.31
C GLY A 66 8.14 -2.18 -7.03
N VAL A 67 9.17 -2.06 -6.21
CA VAL A 67 9.99 -3.16 -5.68
C VAL A 67 10.13 -3.01 -4.16
N GLY A 68 10.71 -4.00 -3.50
CA GLY A 68 11.11 -3.86 -2.11
C GLY A 68 12.33 -2.96 -1.94
N GLY A 69 12.55 -2.44 -0.70
CA GLY A 69 13.68 -1.58 -0.40
C GLY A 69 15.02 -2.21 -0.77
N ILE A 70 15.20 -3.50 -0.51
CA ILE A 70 16.43 -4.22 -0.83
C ILE A 70 16.73 -4.32 -2.33
N GLU A 71 15.72 -4.48 -3.17
CA GLU A 71 15.91 -4.48 -4.62
C GLU A 71 16.24 -3.06 -5.14
N ALA A 72 15.59 -2.03 -4.58
CA ALA A 72 15.91 -0.66 -4.92
C ALA A 72 17.33 -0.27 -4.47
N GLU A 73 17.74 -0.64 -3.26
CA GLU A 73 19.11 -0.46 -2.76
C GLU A 73 20.14 -1.13 -3.70
N ALA A 74 19.88 -2.37 -4.11
CA ALA A 74 20.74 -3.09 -5.06
C ALA A 74 20.81 -2.38 -6.42
N ASN A 75 19.69 -1.86 -6.93
CA ASN A 75 19.62 -1.12 -8.19
C ASN A 75 20.38 0.21 -8.11
N MET A 76 20.27 0.95 -6.99
CA MET A 76 21.05 2.15 -6.74
C MET A 76 22.57 1.89 -6.72
N LEU A 77 22.99 0.67 -6.37
CA LEU A 77 24.39 0.22 -6.39
C LEU A 77 24.80 -0.37 -7.75
N GLY A 78 23.98 -0.22 -8.79
CA GLY A 78 24.28 -0.67 -10.15
C GLY A 78 23.89 -2.11 -10.48
N GLN A 79 23.20 -2.82 -9.57
CA GLN A 79 22.68 -4.16 -9.89
C GLN A 79 21.44 -4.03 -10.78
N PRO A 80 21.44 -4.59 -11.99
CA PRO A 80 20.26 -4.60 -12.86
C PRO A 80 19.14 -5.45 -12.24
N LEU A 81 17.89 -5.03 -12.45
CA LEU A 81 16.72 -5.81 -12.09
C LEU A 81 16.35 -6.76 -13.22
N TYR A 82 16.09 -8.00 -12.87
CA TYR A 82 15.72 -9.05 -13.80
C TYR A 82 14.24 -9.36 -13.67
N MET A 83 13.57 -9.46 -14.80
CA MET A 83 12.17 -9.81 -14.89
C MET A 83 11.97 -10.82 -16.01
N LEU A 84 11.16 -11.85 -15.76
CA LEU A 84 10.66 -12.71 -16.84
C LEU A 84 9.80 -11.87 -17.78
N MET A 85 9.85 -12.19 -19.09
CA MET A 85 8.99 -11.52 -20.06
C MET A 85 7.53 -11.64 -19.61
N PRO A 86 6.85 -10.54 -19.29
CA PRO A 86 5.51 -10.60 -18.76
C PRO A 86 4.47 -10.86 -19.85
N GLU A 87 3.38 -11.52 -19.51
CA GLU A 87 2.17 -11.46 -20.30
C GLU A 87 1.59 -10.03 -20.23
N VAL A 88 1.05 -9.54 -21.33
CA VAL A 88 0.39 -8.23 -21.41
C VAL A 88 -1.10 -8.42 -21.62
N VAL A 89 -1.90 -7.96 -20.67
CA VAL A 89 -3.37 -7.92 -20.76
C VAL A 89 -3.79 -6.54 -21.25
N GLY A 90 -4.43 -6.49 -22.41
CA GLY A 90 -5.01 -5.24 -22.91
C GLY A 90 -6.37 -4.97 -22.27
N MET A 91 -6.57 -3.78 -21.71
CA MET A 91 -7.84 -3.30 -21.17
C MET A 91 -8.41 -2.24 -22.12
N LYS A 92 -9.38 -2.63 -22.95
CA LYS A 92 -10.04 -1.73 -23.90
C LYS A 92 -11.07 -0.87 -23.19
N LEU A 93 -10.86 0.46 -23.19
CA LEU A 93 -11.78 1.44 -22.65
C LEU A 93 -12.57 2.09 -23.80
N THR A 94 -13.89 2.18 -23.65
CA THR A 94 -14.79 2.81 -24.62
C THR A 94 -15.73 3.82 -23.95
N GLY A 95 -16.26 4.76 -24.71
CA GLY A 95 -17.19 5.76 -24.21
C GLY A 95 -16.55 6.78 -23.25
N LYS A 96 -17.36 7.34 -22.36
CA LYS A 96 -16.96 8.32 -21.34
C LYS A 96 -17.72 8.10 -20.04
N LEU A 97 -17.17 8.57 -18.92
CA LEU A 97 -17.80 8.45 -17.60
C LEU A 97 -19.19 9.08 -17.59
N ALA A 98 -20.12 8.41 -16.93
CA ALA A 98 -21.46 8.93 -16.69
C ALA A 98 -21.42 10.13 -15.74
N PRO A 99 -22.37 11.08 -15.83
CA PRO A 99 -22.52 12.16 -14.88
C PRO A 99 -22.61 11.65 -13.44
N GLY A 100 -21.84 12.25 -12.52
CA GLY A 100 -21.79 11.85 -11.12
C GLY A 100 -20.73 10.79 -10.78
N ALA A 101 -20.25 10.03 -11.75
CA ALA A 101 -19.12 9.13 -11.55
C ALA A 101 -17.78 9.89 -11.58
N THR A 102 -16.82 9.40 -10.82
CA THR A 102 -15.49 10.00 -10.66
C THR A 102 -14.38 9.03 -11.09
N ALA A 103 -13.16 9.52 -11.22
CA ALA A 103 -11.97 8.68 -11.44
C ALA A 103 -11.82 7.59 -10.36
N THR A 104 -12.23 7.88 -9.12
CA THR A 104 -12.21 6.89 -8.03
C THR A 104 -13.16 5.72 -8.31
N ASP A 105 -14.39 6.01 -8.75
CA ASP A 105 -15.35 4.96 -9.10
C ASP A 105 -14.84 4.08 -10.23
N LEU A 106 -14.21 4.71 -11.23
CA LEU A 106 -13.59 4.00 -12.35
C LEU A 106 -12.45 3.09 -11.88
N VAL A 107 -11.52 3.59 -11.05
CA VAL A 107 -10.41 2.74 -10.60
C VAL A 107 -10.87 1.59 -9.69
N LEU A 108 -11.91 1.78 -8.89
CA LEU A 108 -12.50 0.71 -8.11
C LEU A 108 -13.13 -0.37 -9.02
N ARG A 109 -13.80 0.05 -10.10
CA ARG A 109 -14.35 -0.89 -11.09
C ARG A 109 -13.25 -1.65 -11.85
N VAL A 110 -12.20 -0.97 -12.28
CA VAL A 110 -11.02 -1.60 -12.89
C VAL A 110 -10.37 -2.59 -11.93
N THR A 111 -10.22 -2.23 -10.67
CA THR A 111 -9.65 -3.10 -9.63
C THR A 111 -10.47 -4.38 -9.43
N GLU A 112 -11.79 -4.27 -9.38
CA GLU A 112 -12.70 -5.42 -9.30
C GLU A 112 -12.52 -6.37 -10.50
N ILE A 113 -12.52 -5.83 -11.74
CA ILE A 113 -12.41 -6.61 -12.97
C ILE A 113 -11.06 -7.33 -13.04
N LEU A 114 -9.96 -6.60 -12.86
CA LEU A 114 -8.60 -7.12 -13.03
C LEU A 114 -8.21 -8.10 -11.91
N ARG A 115 -8.68 -7.86 -10.67
CA ARG A 115 -8.45 -8.80 -9.57
C ARG A 115 -9.20 -10.13 -9.81
N LYS A 116 -10.41 -10.07 -10.35
CA LYS A 116 -11.19 -11.25 -10.74
C LYS A 116 -10.53 -12.01 -11.89
N GLU A 117 -9.92 -11.30 -12.84
CA GLU A 117 -9.19 -11.90 -13.97
C GLU A 117 -7.90 -12.61 -13.52
N GLY A 118 -7.24 -12.13 -12.47
CA GLY A 118 -5.98 -12.71 -12.02
C GLY A 118 -4.77 -12.24 -12.84
N VAL A 119 -4.42 -10.96 -12.71
CA VAL A 119 -3.31 -10.32 -13.44
C VAL A 119 -2.00 -10.25 -12.65
N VAL A 120 -1.83 -11.08 -11.63
CA VAL A 120 -0.59 -11.14 -10.83
C VAL A 120 0.59 -11.52 -11.73
N ASN A 121 1.70 -10.78 -11.63
CA ASN A 121 2.90 -10.87 -12.50
C ASN A 121 2.68 -10.50 -13.96
N LYS A 122 1.52 -9.97 -14.35
CA LYS A 122 1.25 -9.50 -15.71
C LYS A 122 1.38 -7.98 -15.79
N PHE A 123 1.54 -7.47 -16.99
CA PHE A 123 1.34 -6.07 -17.32
C PHE A 123 -0.10 -5.88 -17.78
N VAL A 124 -0.68 -4.73 -17.43
CA VAL A 124 -1.95 -4.29 -17.98
C VAL A 124 -1.68 -3.03 -18.81
N GLU A 125 -2.14 -3.00 -20.04
CA GLU A 125 -2.07 -1.81 -20.89
C GLU A 125 -3.47 -1.35 -21.26
N PHE A 126 -3.73 -0.05 -21.03
CA PHE A 126 -5.01 0.57 -21.29
C PHE A 126 -5.04 1.17 -22.70
N PHE A 127 -6.05 0.85 -23.48
CA PHE A 127 -6.20 1.31 -24.85
C PHE A 127 -7.67 1.53 -25.22
N GLY A 128 -7.93 1.92 -26.46
CA GLY A 128 -9.27 2.22 -26.96
C GLY A 128 -9.55 3.74 -26.95
N ASP A 129 -10.68 4.13 -27.54
CA ASP A 129 -11.11 5.51 -27.70
C ASP A 129 -11.52 6.17 -26.37
N GLY A 130 -11.95 5.37 -25.39
CA GLY A 130 -12.24 5.85 -24.04
C GLY A 130 -11.04 6.51 -23.34
N VAL A 131 -9.80 6.14 -23.72
CA VAL A 131 -8.57 6.74 -23.17
C VAL A 131 -8.49 8.23 -23.49
N SER A 132 -8.96 8.67 -24.66
CA SER A 132 -8.98 10.09 -25.06
C SER A 132 -9.97 10.92 -24.28
N ASN A 133 -10.94 10.30 -23.60
CA ASN A 133 -11.92 10.97 -22.75
C ASN A 133 -11.47 11.08 -21.27
N MET A 134 -10.23 10.68 -20.97
CA MET A 134 -9.67 10.67 -19.62
C MET A 134 -8.57 11.72 -19.50
N SER A 135 -8.62 12.49 -18.41
CA SER A 135 -7.48 13.35 -18.04
C SER A 135 -6.28 12.47 -17.65
N LEU A 136 -5.09 13.05 -17.71
CA LEU A 136 -3.90 12.31 -17.25
C LEU A 136 -3.99 11.95 -15.76
N ALA A 137 -4.61 12.79 -14.94
CA ALA A 137 -4.86 12.52 -13.53
C ALA A 137 -5.75 11.28 -13.31
N ASP A 138 -6.75 11.05 -14.18
CA ASP A 138 -7.57 9.83 -14.14
C ASP A 138 -6.76 8.59 -14.48
N ARG A 139 -5.91 8.69 -15.52
CA ARG A 139 -4.98 7.60 -15.91
C ARG A 139 -4.00 7.28 -14.77
N ALA A 140 -3.43 8.30 -14.15
CA ALA A 140 -2.52 8.16 -13.02
C ALA A 140 -3.21 7.52 -11.81
N THR A 141 -4.48 7.83 -11.56
CA THR A 141 -5.31 7.20 -10.51
C THR A 141 -5.43 5.69 -10.74
N ILE A 142 -5.69 5.26 -11.98
CA ILE A 142 -5.78 3.84 -12.36
C ILE A 142 -4.41 3.16 -12.25
N ALA A 143 -3.38 3.78 -12.81
CA ALA A 143 -2.02 3.26 -12.79
C ALA A 143 -1.49 3.10 -11.35
N ASN A 144 -1.84 4.03 -10.45
CA ASN A 144 -1.49 3.98 -9.03
C ASN A 144 -1.96 2.71 -8.35
N MET A 145 -3.18 2.24 -8.63
CA MET A 145 -3.76 1.06 -8.01
C MET A 145 -3.37 -0.28 -8.68
N ALA A 146 -2.30 -0.31 -9.50
CA ALA A 146 -1.81 -1.58 -10.06
C ALA A 146 -1.53 -2.66 -9.01
N PRO A 147 -0.96 -2.36 -7.84
CA PRO A 147 -0.80 -3.34 -6.77
C PRO A 147 -2.12 -3.88 -6.21
N GLU A 148 -3.16 -3.05 -6.14
CA GLU A 148 -4.46 -3.42 -5.62
C GLU A 148 -5.20 -4.39 -6.55
N TYR A 149 -5.09 -4.20 -7.88
CA TYR A 149 -5.61 -5.19 -8.81
C TYR A 149 -4.62 -6.32 -9.13
N GLY A 150 -3.40 -6.26 -8.62
CA GLY A 150 -2.41 -7.35 -8.64
C GLY A 150 -1.43 -7.31 -9.82
N ALA A 151 -1.52 -6.36 -10.73
CA ALA A 151 -0.61 -6.24 -11.86
C ALA A 151 0.76 -5.68 -11.45
N THR A 152 1.78 -5.97 -12.25
CA THR A 152 3.10 -5.35 -12.09
C THR A 152 3.04 -3.86 -12.41
N MET A 153 2.25 -3.49 -13.41
CA MET A 153 1.98 -2.11 -13.82
C MET A 153 0.63 -1.99 -14.55
N GLY A 154 0.11 -0.75 -14.61
CA GLY A 154 -1.04 -0.39 -15.42
C GLY A 154 -0.68 0.77 -16.33
N PHE A 155 -0.28 0.47 -17.57
CA PHE A 155 0.38 1.40 -18.47
C PHE A 155 -0.60 2.11 -19.39
N PHE A 156 -0.41 3.41 -19.56
CA PHE A 156 -1.07 4.25 -20.55
C PHE A 156 -0.06 4.76 -21.57
N PRO A 157 -0.38 4.75 -22.85
CA PRO A 157 0.51 5.25 -23.90
C PRO A 157 0.65 6.78 -23.84
N VAL A 158 1.79 7.28 -24.36
CA VAL A 158 1.99 8.71 -24.57
C VAL A 158 1.08 9.19 -25.69
N ASP A 159 0.34 10.30 -25.46
CA ASP A 159 -0.55 10.93 -26.43
C ASP A 159 -0.64 12.45 -26.21
N GLY A 160 -1.60 13.11 -26.88
CA GLY A 160 -1.81 14.55 -26.75
C GLY A 160 -2.14 15.01 -25.32
N GLU A 161 -2.82 14.19 -24.51
CA GLU A 161 -3.09 14.52 -23.10
C GLU A 161 -1.81 14.47 -22.26
N THR A 162 -0.88 13.54 -22.55
CA THR A 162 0.44 13.53 -21.92
C THR A 162 1.18 14.85 -22.17
N LEU A 163 1.21 15.34 -23.41
CA LEU A 163 1.87 16.61 -23.78
C LEU A 163 1.19 17.80 -23.09
N SER A 164 -0.14 17.81 -23.07
CA SER A 164 -0.94 18.85 -22.40
C SER A 164 -0.67 18.88 -20.88
N PHE A 165 -0.60 17.73 -20.24
CA PHE A 165 -0.27 17.62 -18.82
C PHE A 165 1.14 18.13 -18.51
N MET A 166 2.14 17.75 -19.32
CA MET A 166 3.51 18.21 -19.17
C MET A 166 3.57 19.75 -19.25
N ALA A 167 2.89 20.35 -20.22
CA ALA A 167 2.82 21.80 -20.36
C ALA A 167 2.13 22.45 -19.14
N ARG A 168 0.99 21.90 -18.69
CA ARG A 168 0.24 22.38 -17.51
C ARG A 168 1.03 22.26 -16.20
N THR A 169 1.93 21.31 -16.09
CA THR A 169 2.78 21.11 -14.90
C THR A 169 4.14 21.82 -15.00
N GLY A 170 4.30 22.73 -15.97
CA GLY A 170 5.43 23.64 -16.05
C GLY A 170 6.68 23.06 -16.73
N ARG A 171 6.59 21.92 -17.46
CA ARG A 171 7.67 21.46 -18.32
C ARG A 171 7.85 22.47 -19.47
N THR A 172 9.10 22.68 -19.84
CA THR A 172 9.44 23.62 -20.92
C THR A 172 8.90 23.17 -22.27
N LYS A 173 8.70 24.11 -23.17
CA LYS A 173 8.27 23.82 -24.56
C LYS A 173 9.22 22.83 -25.24
N ALA A 174 10.54 22.99 -25.03
CA ALA A 174 11.55 22.09 -25.60
C ALA A 174 11.44 20.64 -25.08
N GLU A 175 11.14 20.46 -23.78
CA GLU A 175 10.89 19.12 -23.21
C GLU A 175 9.64 18.48 -23.81
N VAL A 176 8.55 19.23 -23.98
CA VAL A 176 7.30 18.73 -24.57
C VAL A 176 7.50 18.36 -26.04
N GLU A 177 8.18 19.21 -26.82
CA GLU A 177 8.49 18.95 -28.24
C GLU A 177 9.42 17.73 -28.43
N LEU A 178 10.38 17.53 -27.51
CA LEU A 178 11.24 16.36 -27.52
C LEU A 178 10.42 15.08 -27.33
N VAL A 179 9.54 15.05 -26.33
CA VAL A 179 8.67 13.89 -26.06
C VAL A 179 7.77 13.58 -27.26
N GLU A 180 7.12 14.61 -27.82
CA GLU A 180 6.26 14.45 -29.00
C GLU A 180 7.03 13.85 -30.17
N ARG A 181 8.15 14.46 -30.51
CA ARG A 181 8.96 14.03 -31.65
C ARG A 181 9.53 12.63 -31.47
N TYR A 182 10.14 12.37 -30.30
CA TYR A 182 10.70 11.06 -29.99
C TYR A 182 9.65 9.95 -30.07
N CYS A 183 8.51 10.13 -29.38
CA CYS A 183 7.47 9.12 -29.35
C CYS A 183 6.82 8.88 -30.73
N LYS A 184 6.68 9.92 -31.56
CA LYS A 184 6.20 9.75 -32.93
C LYS A 184 7.19 9.00 -33.80
N GLU A 185 8.47 9.33 -33.76
CA GLU A 185 9.52 8.67 -34.55
C GLU A 185 9.72 7.20 -34.15
N GLN A 186 9.52 6.89 -32.85
CA GLN A 186 9.64 5.52 -32.33
C GLN A 186 8.33 4.71 -32.40
N GLY A 187 7.25 5.25 -32.92
CA GLY A 187 5.95 4.58 -33.00
C GLY A 187 5.30 4.35 -31.62
N LEU A 188 5.69 5.12 -30.61
CA LEU A 188 5.17 5.04 -29.24
C LEU A 188 4.04 6.05 -28.95
N PHE A 189 3.73 6.93 -29.90
CA PHE A 189 2.71 7.96 -29.76
C PHE A 189 1.34 7.45 -30.18
N ARG A 190 0.40 7.40 -29.24
CA ARG A 190 -0.96 6.94 -29.50
C ARG A 190 -1.77 8.02 -30.25
N VAL A 191 -2.49 7.59 -31.27
CA VAL A 191 -3.50 8.39 -31.98
C VAL A 191 -4.81 7.62 -32.02
N ASP A 192 -5.95 8.37 -32.02
CA ASP A 192 -7.26 7.75 -32.18
C ASP A 192 -7.39 7.09 -33.57
N GLY A 193 -8.01 5.92 -33.63
CA GLY A 193 -8.12 5.15 -34.88
C GLY A 193 -6.81 4.51 -35.34
N GLY A 194 -5.77 4.51 -34.51
CA GLY A 194 -4.52 3.80 -34.78
C GLY A 194 -4.70 2.27 -34.84
N PRO A 195 -3.63 1.53 -35.21
CA PRO A 195 -3.70 0.08 -35.34
C PRO A 195 -4.06 -0.60 -34.00
N GLU A 196 -4.87 -1.65 -34.07
CA GLU A 196 -5.12 -2.49 -32.89
C GLU A 196 -3.86 -3.28 -32.54
N LEU A 197 -3.40 -3.16 -31.30
CA LEU A 197 -2.27 -3.91 -30.78
C LEU A 197 -2.69 -5.33 -30.42
N GLN A 198 -1.76 -6.27 -30.48
CA GLN A 198 -1.99 -7.65 -30.07
C GLN A 198 -1.57 -7.84 -28.60
N TYR A 199 -2.48 -8.35 -27.80
CA TYR A 199 -2.25 -8.65 -26.38
C TYR A 199 -2.41 -10.14 -26.13
N THR A 200 -1.83 -10.65 -25.06
CA THR A 200 -2.06 -12.02 -24.59
C THR A 200 -3.54 -12.29 -24.33
N LYS A 201 -4.24 -11.29 -23.78
CA LYS A 201 -5.69 -11.30 -23.55
C LYS A 201 -6.23 -9.88 -23.62
N VAL A 202 -7.46 -9.73 -24.07
CA VAL A 202 -8.17 -8.44 -24.07
C VAL A 202 -9.39 -8.51 -23.17
N LEU A 203 -9.52 -7.51 -22.32
CA LEU A 203 -10.70 -7.20 -21.51
C LEU A 203 -11.30 -5.88 -22.01
N SER A 204 -12.58 -5.64 -21.73
CA SER A 204 -13.26 -4.41 -22.18
C SER A 204 -14.08 -3.79 -21.04
N LEU A 205 -14.12 -2.47 -21.00
CA LEU A 205 -14.96 -1.70 -20.10
C LEU A 205 -15.53 -0.49 -20.86
N ASP A 206 -16.87 -0.40 -20.89
CA ASP A 206 -17.57 0.82 -21.29
C ASP A 206 -17.63 1.77 -20.08
N LEU A 207 -16.98 2.92 -20.20
CA LEU A 207 -16.90 3.93 -19.15
C LEU A 207 -18.29 4.46 -18.73
N SER A 208 -19.27 4.44 -19.62
CA SER A 208 -20.65 4.87 -19.33
C SER A 208 -21.35 3.98 -18.31
N THR A 209 -20.87 2.76 -18.08
CA THR A 209 -21.39 1.79 -17.10
C THR A 209 -20.85 1.96 -15.69
N VAL A 210 -19.91 2.87 -15.51
CA VAL A 210 -19.30 3.16 -14.19
C VAL A 210 -20.27 4.03 -13.38
N GLU A 211 -20.58 3.57 -12.18
CA GLU A 211 -21.47 4.23 -11.23
C GLU A 211 -20.73 4.62 -9.94
N PRO A 212 -21.20 5.64 -9.19
CA PRO A 212 -20.67 6.01 -7.89
C PRO A 212 -20.57 4.78 -6.96
N SER A 213 -19.42 4.58 -6.37
CA SER A 213 -19.09 3.35 -5.65
C SER A 213 -18.16 3.60 -4.47
N LEU A 214 -18.17 2.66 -3.53
CA LEU A 214 -17.12 2.50 -2.52
C LEU A 214 -16.46 1.13 -2.71
N ALA A 215 -15.32 0.90 -2.03
CA ALA A 215 -14.79 -0.44 -1.86
C ALA A 215 -14.60 -0.75 -0.38
N GLY A 216 -15.13 -1.86 0.06
CA GLY A 216 -15.06 -2.28 1.46
C GLY A 216 -16.07 -3.38 1.79
N PRO A 217 -16.12 -3.76 3.07
CA PRO A 217 -15.51 -3.10 4.25
C PRO A 217 -14.07 -3.48 4.54
N LYS A 218 -13.40 -4.33 3.75
CA LYS A 218 -12.09 -4.89 4.11
C LYS A 218 -11.02 -4.86 3.02
N ARG A 219 -11.38 -4.78 1.73
CA ARG A 219 -10.41 -4.87 0.62
C ARG A 219 -10.73 -3.91 -0.52
N PRO A 220 -9.73 -3.46 -1.29
CA PRO A 220 -9.91 -2.53 -2.40
C PRO A 220 -10.76 -3.08 -3.56
N GLN A 221 -10.73 -4.40 -3.78
CA GLN A 221 -11.49 -5.06 -4.84
C GLN A 221 -12.95 -5.38 -4.47
N ASP A 222 -13.34 -5.19 -3.21
CA ASP A 222 -14.71 -5.41 -2.75
C ASP A 222 -15.56 -4.16 -3.05
N ARG A 223 -15.75 -3.86 -4.36
CA ARG A 223 -16.55 -2.71 -4.81
C ARG A 223 -18.03 -2.90 -4.49
N VAL A 224 -18.64 -1.84 -4.02
CA VAL A 224 -20.07 -1.75 -3.72
C VAL A 224 -20.64 -0.46 -4.31
N ALA A 225 -21.72 -0.54 -5.11
CA ALA A 225 -22.40 0.65 -5.59
C ALA A 225 -22.91 1.51 -4.42
N LEU A 226 -22.87 2.83 -4.55
CA LEU A 226 -23.26 3.76 -3.49
C LEU A 226 -24.66 3.45 -2.93
N THR A 227 -25.61 3.11 -3.80
CA THR A 227 -26.98 2.75 -3.46
C THR A 227 -27.10 1.44 -2.66
N ALA A 228 -26.06 0.59 -2.70
CA ALA A 228 -26.04 -0.71 -2.05
C ALA A 228 -25.20 -0.73 -0.75
N VAL A 229 -24.51 0.36 -0.40
CA VAL A 229 -23.59 0.38 0.75
C VAL A 229 -24.29 0.02 2.04
N LYS A 230 -25.45 0.63 2.33
CA LYS A 230 -26.25 0.36 3.52
C LYS A 230 -26.62 -1.12 3.67
N SER A 231 -27.17 -1.71 2.61
CA SER A 231 -27.60 -3.13 2.61
C SER A 231 -26.39 -4.07 2.69
N SER A 232 -25.30 -3.77 2.01
CA SER A 232 -24.04 -4.53 2.06
C SER A 232 -23.43 -4.50 3.45
N PHE A 233 -23.38 -3.33 4.10
CA PHE A 233 -22.88 -3.21 5.47
C PHE A 233 -23.70 -4.05 6.46
N ARG A 234 -25.01 -3.94 6.41
CA ARG A 234 -25.91 -4.74 7.28
C ARG A 234 -25.74 -6.24 7.06
N LYS A 235 -25.60 -6.68 5.81
CA LYS A 235 -25.29 -8.07 5.49
C LYS A 235 -23.96 -8.51 6.08
N ALA A 236 -22.94 -7.65 6.02
CA ALA A 236 -21.62 -7.95 6.56
C ALA A 236 -21.62 -8.08 8.09
N LEU A 237 -22.50 -7.39 8.83
CA LEU A 237 -22.62 -7.56 10.28
C LEU A 237 -22.94 -9.00 10.68
N ALA A 238 -23.86 -9.64 9.95
CA ALA A 238 -24.32 -11.01 10.21
C ALA A 238 -23.40 -12.09 9.65
N ALA A 239 -22.80 -11.82 8.49
CA ALA A 239 -22.01 -12.82 7.77
C ALA A 239 -20.88 -13.39 8.63
N PRO A 240 -20.59 -14.70 8.54
CA PRO A 240 -19.51 -15.34 9.27
C PRO A 240 -18.14 -14.68 9.00
N VAL A 241 -17.27 -14.70 10.00
CA VAL A 241 -15.92 -14.17 9.85
C VAL A 241 -15.14 -14.91 8.76
N ALA A 242 -15.37 -16.21 8.57
CA ALA A 242 -14.79 -17.00 7.49
C ALA A 242 -15.21 -16.50 6.09
N GLU A 243 -16.39 -15.89 5.99
CA GLU A 243 -16.91 -15.24 4.78
C GLU A 243 -16.63 -13.73 4.74
N ARG A 244 -15.66 -13.27 5.55
CA ARG A 244 -15.25 -11.87 5.71
C ARG A 244 -16.27 -10.94 6.34
N GLY A 245 -17.33 -11.48 6.95
CA GLY A 245 -18.26 -10.73 7.76
C GLY A 245 -17.70 -10.39 9.15
N PHE A 246 -18.57 -9.88 10.00
CA PHE A 246 -18.23 -9.52 11.39
C PHE A 246 -18.75 -10.55 12.40
N GLY A 247 -19.62 -11.49 11.97
CA GLY A 247 -20.10 -12.61 12.76
C GLY A 247 -20.90 -12.19 14.00
N LEU A 248 -21.61 -11.06 13.93
CA LEU A 248 -22.40 -10.59 15.07
C LEU A 248 -23.71 -11.38 15.18
N PRO A 249 -24.07 -11.81 16.38
CA PRO A 249 -25.39 -12.42 16.62
C PRO A 249 -26.50 -11.36 16.49
N ASP A 250 -27.69 -11.79 16.11
CA ASP A 250 -28.85 -10.94 15.78
C ASP A 250 -29.18 -9.93 16.89
N ASN A 251 -29.06 -10.32 18.16
CA ASN A 251 -29.33 -9.47 19.31
C ASN A 251 -28.31 -8.33 19.50
N GLN A 252 -27.20 -8.32 18.76
CA GLN A 252 -26.19 -7.27 18.81
C GLN A 252 -26.27 -6.30 17.63
N TRP A 253 -27.03 -6.54 16.60
CA TRP A 253 -27.06 -5.69 15.39
C TRP A 253 -27.46 -4.23 15.61
N ASN A 254 -28.19 -3.96 16.67
CA ASN A 254 -28.63 -2.62 17.06
C ASN A 254 -27.85 -2.08 18.28
N ALA A 255 -26.69 -2.65 18.59
CA ALA A 255 -25.88 -2.17 19.70
C ALA A 255 -25.43 -0.73 19.45
N SER A 256 -25.48 0.06 20.50
CA SER A 256 -25.04 1.46 20.52
C SER A 256 -24.32 1.77 21.84
N ALA A 257 -23.49 2.79 21.80
CA ALA A 257 -22.81 3.34 22.96
C ALA A 257 -22.85 4.87 22.89
N THR A 258 -22.57 5.54 23.99
CA THR A 258 -22.58 7.00 24.07
C THR A 258 -21.18 7.54 24.22
N VAL A 259 -20.77 8.38 23.28
CA VAL A 259 -19.54 9.17 23.38
C VAL A 259 -19.83 10.38 24.29
N LYS A 260 -19.11 10.47 25.40
CA LYS A 260 -19.19 11.61 26.34
C LYS A 260 -17.94 12.46 26.19
N ASN A 261 -18.09 13.65 25.62
CA ASN A 261 -16.96 14.57 25.41
C ASN A 261 -17.35 16.00 25.79
N ASN A 262 -16.63 16.61 26.75
CA ASN A 262 -16.78 18.00 27.17
C ASN A 262 -18.24 18.44 27.45
N GLY A 263 -19.02 17.60 28.14
CA GLY A 263 -20.43 17.90 28.46
C GLY A 263 -21.44 17.59 27.34
N HIS A 264 -20.99 17.16 26.18
CA HIS A 264 -21.84 16.68 25.09
C HIS A 264 -21.90 15.16 25.08
N SER A 265 -23.07 14.61 24.75
CA SER A 265 -23.30 13.18 24.65
C SER A 265 -23.88 12.88 23.26
N GLU A 266 -23.17 12.08 22.47
CA GLU A 266 -23.63 11.66 21.16
C GLU A 266 -23.65 10.12 21.06
N PRO A 267 -24.75 9.53 20.53
CA PRO A 267 -24.81 8.09 20.34
C PRO A 267 -23.96 7.69 19.11
N ILE A 268 -23.25 6.56 19.25
CA ILE A 268 -22.63 5.82 18.15
C ILE A 268 -23.13 4.40 18.11
N ALA A 269 -23.21 3.81 16.91
CA ALA A 269 -23.70 2.47 16.67
C ALA A 269 -22.79 1.74 15.67
N HIS A 270 -23.14 0.52 15.30
CA HIS A 270 -22.49 -0.13 14.16
C HIS A 270 -22.60 0.75 12.91
N GLY A 271 -21.50 0.87 12.16
CA GLY A 271 -21.44 1.71 10.98
C GLY A 271 -21.15 3.19 11.23
N SER A 272 -21.09 3.65 12.49
CA SER A 272 -20.67 5.03 12.78
C SER A 272 -19.30 5.29 12.20
N VAL A 273 -19.17 6.35 11.40
CA VAL A 273 -17.92 6.81 10.80
C VAL A 273 -17.14 7.58 11.85
N VAL A 274 -16.05 7.01 12.34
CA VAL A 274 -15.19 7.62 13.37
C VAL A 274 -13.92 8.21 12.78
N ILE A 275 -13.61 7.88 11.52
CA ILE A 275 -12.53 8.48 10.73
C ILE A 275 -13.05 8.78 9.33
N ALA A 276 -12.87 10.03 8.88
CA ALA A 276 -13.10 10.45 7.52
C ALA A 276 -11.85 11.19 7.01
N ALA A 277 -11.14 10.62 6.03
CA ALA A 277 -9.84 11.14 5.64
C ALA A 277 -9.69 11.31 4.13
N ILE A 278 -9.40 12.54 3.69
CA ILE A 278 -8.91 12.79 2.34
C ILE A 278 -7.39 12.62 2.38
N THR A 279 -6.88 11.56 1.77
CA THR A 279 -5.49 11.10 1.94
C THR A 279 -5.00 10.33 0.72
N SER A 280 -3.69 10.09 0.65
CA SER A 280 -3.05 9.20 -0.31
C SER A 280 -2.79 9.80 -1.70
N CYS A 281 -1.81 9.21 -2.38
CA CYS A 281 -1.41 9.57 -3.74
C CYS A 281 -2.48 9.27 -4.80
N THR A 282 -3.38 8.31 -4.58
CA THR A 282 -4.36 7.85 -5.56
C THR A 282 -5.31 8.97 -6.00
N ASN A 283 -5.95 9.61 -5.05
CA ASN A 283 -7.01 10.59 -5.32
C ASN A 283 -6.54 12.04 -5.22
N THR A 284 -5.57 12.35 -4.34
CA THR A 284 -5.14 13.73 -4.11
C THR A 284 -4.34 14.33 -5.27
N SER A 285 -3.85 13.52 -6.20
CA SER A 285 -3.23 13.95 -7.45
C SER A 285 -4.24 14.38 -8.52
N ASN A 286 -5.53 14.13 -8.30
CA ASN A 286 -6.58 14.45 -9.26
C ASN A 286 -7.34 15.70 -8.83
N PRO A 287 -7.12 16.84 -9.51
CA PRO A 287 -7.76 18.11 -9.16
C PRO A 287 -9.30 18.06 -9.21
N SER A 288 -9.87 17.25 -10.10
CA SER A 288 -11.33 17.18 -10.26
C SER A 288 -12.01 16.64 -9.00
N VAL A 289 -11.49 15.54 -8.41
CA VAL A 289 -12.07 14.99 -7.18
C VAL A 289 -11.75 15.83 -5.95
N MET A 290 -10.59 16.51 -5.93
CA MET A 290 -10.20 17.38 -4.83
C MET A 290 -11.05 18.67 -4.80
N LEU A 291 -11.22 19.32 -5.95
CA LEU A 291 -12.09 20.49 -6.08
C LEU A 291 -13.56 20.10 -5.89
N GLY A 292 -13.97 18.92 -6.37
CA GLY A 292 -15.30 18.37 -6.10
C GLY A 292 -15.58 18.22 -4.59
N ALA A 293 -14.63 17.72 -3.81
CA ALA A 293 -14.76 17.66 -2.35
C ALA A 293 -14.86 19.04 -1.71
N GLY A 294 -14.05 20.00 -2.18
CA GLY A 294 -14.10 21.38 -1.71
C GLY A 294 -15.41 22.10 -2.04
N LEU A 295 -15.94 21.91 -3.25
CA LEU A 295 -17.23 22.47 -3.66
C LEU A 295 -18.40 21.88 -2.85
N LEU A 296 -18.38 20.56 -2.60
CA LEU A 296 -19.36 19.89 -1.72
C LEU A 296 -19.29 20.48 -0.31
N ALA A 297 -18.09 20.62 0.25
CA ALA A 297 -17.88 21.23 1.57
C ALA A 297 -18.43 22.66 1.62
N LYS A 298 -18.19 23.47 0.58
CA LYS A 298 -18.68 24.85 0.47
C LYS A 298 -20.21 24.91 0.46
N LYS A 299 -20.87 24.02 -0.30
CA LYS A 299 -22.34 23.90 -0.32
C LYS A 299 -22.89 23.43 1.03
N ALA A 300 -22.24 22.47 1.69
CA ALA A 300 -22.64 21.98 2.99
C ALA A 300 -22.53 23.05 4.09
N VAL A 301 -21.41 23.77 4.14
CA VAL A 301 -21.19 24.87 5.09
C VAL A 301 -22.21 26.01 4.87
N ALA A 302 -22.52 26.35 3.63
CA ALA A 302 -23.53 27.34 3.29
C ALA A 302 -24.95 26.97 3.78
N ARG A 303 -25.23 25.67 3.92
CA ARG A 303 -26.48 25.15 4.52
C ARG A 303 -26.38 25.02 6.05
N GLY A 304 -25.22 25.31 6.66
CA GLY A 304 -25.00 25.19 8.10
C GLY A 304 -24.78 23.76 8.58
N LEU A 305 -24.48 22.81 7.69
CA LEU A 305 -24.16 21.43 8.04
C LEU A 305 -22.82 21.37 8.80
N LYS A 306 -22.73 20.43 9.74
CA LYS A 306 -21.54 20.18 10.56
C LYS A 306 -21.22 18.70 10.61
N VAL A 307 -19.95 18.37 10.70
CA VAL A 307 -19.50 17.01 10.98
C VAL A 307 -19.79 16.64 12.45
N LYS A 308 -20.12 15.39 12.70
CA LYS A 308 -20.39 14.89 14.07
C LYS A 308 -19.12 14.95 14.91
N SER A 309 -19.26 15.24 16.22
CA SER A 309 -18.12 15.45 17.13
C SER A 309 -17.23 14.22 17.31
N PHE A 310 -17.75 13.03 17.06
CA PHE A 310 -17.02 11.76 17.15
C PHE A 310 -16.24 11.41 15.87
N VAL A 311 -16.42 12.15 14.77
CA VAL A 311 -15.73 11.90 13.50
C VAL A 311 -14.40 12.64 13.47
N LYS A 312 -13.30 11.91 13.40
CA LYS A 312 -11.96 12.48 13.19
C LYS A 312 -11.75 12.70 11.70
N THR A 313 -11.74 13.97 11.28
CA THR A 313 -11.50 14.37 9.89
C THR A 313 -10.04 14.76 9.68
N SER A 314 -9.53 14.62 8.45
CA SER A 314 -8.20 15.08 8.07
C SER A 314 -8.07 15.25 6.55
N LEU A 315 -7.18 16.19 6.15
CA LEU A 315 -6.77 16.41 4.77
C LEU A 315 -5.25 16.24 4.67
N ALA A 316 -4.80 15.29 3.86
CA ALA A 316 -3.39 15.09 3.57
C ALA A 316 -3.17 15.12 2.05
N PRO A 317 -2.95 16.31 1.47
CA PRO A 317 -2.71 16.46 0.04
C PRO A 317 -1.47 15.73 -0.42
N GLY A 318 -1.41 15.33 -1.69
CA GLY A 318 -0.25 14.65 -2.25
C GLY A 318 0.91 15.58 -2.56
N SER A 319 0.67 16.88 -2.78
CA SER A 319 1.69 17.90 -2.94
C SER A 319 1.20 19.26 -2.45
N ARG A 320 2.11 20.22 -2.32
CA ARG A 320 1.74 21.61 -1.95
C ARG A 320 0.91 22.30 -3.03
N VAL A 321 1.04 21.90 -4.28
CA VAL A 321 0.23 22.45 -5.40
C VAL A 321 -1.26 22.24 -5.14
N VAL A 322 -1.63 21.13 -4.49
CA VAL A 322 -3.03 20.85 -4.13
C VAL A 322 -3.58 21.91 -3.17
N THR A 323 -2.80 22.31 -2.18
CA THR A 323 -3.19 23.38 -1.25
C THR A 323 -3.35 24.71 -1.99
N ASP A 324 -2.39 25.07 -2.87
CA ASP A 324 -2.41 26.31 -3.64
C ASP A 324 -3.69 26.41 -4.50
N TYR A 325 -4.09 25.36 -5.21
CA TYR A 325 -5.30 25.44 -6.03
C TYR A 325 -6.61 25.36 -5.21
N LEU A 326 -6.64 24.67 -4.08
CA LEU A 326 -7.81 24.68 -3.18
C LEU A 326 -8.02 26.06 -2.55
N GLU A 327 -6.94 26.76 -2.18
CA GLU A 327 -6.99 28.15 -1.72
C GLU A 327 -7.50 29.07 -2.82
N LYS A 328 -6.91 28.99 -4.03
CA LYS A 328 -7.31 29.81 -5.19
C LYS A 328 -8.78 29.62 -5.57
N ALA A 329 -9.29 28.40 -5.50
CA ALA A 329 -10.69 28.09 -5.73
C ALA A 329 -11.62 28.58 -4.60
N GLY A 330 -11.08 29.05 -3.48
CA GLY A 330 -11.84 29.48 -2.30
C GLY A 330 -12.65 28.37 -1.64
N VAL A 331 -12.10 27.13 -1.65
CA VAL A 331 -12.78 25.96 -1.09
C VAL A 331 -12.04 25.33 0.11
N LEU A 332 -10.76 25.69 0.32
CA LEU A 332 -9.98 25.13 1.43
C LEU A 332 -10.60 25.50 2.78
N GLN A 333 -10.98 26.75 2.98
CA GLN A 333 -11.62 27.23 4.23
C GLN A 333 -12.92 26.47 4.54
N ALA A 334 -13.68 26.07 3.53
CA ALA A 334 -14.89 25.28 3.74
C ALA A 334 -14.58 23.86 4.21
N LEU A 335 -13.53 23.24 3.65
CA LEU A 335 -13.02 21.93 4.13
C LEU A 335 -12.55 22.04 5.58
N GLU A 336 -11.76 23.06 5.92
CA GLU A 336 -11.28 23.32 7.29
C GLU A 336 -12.44 23.56 8.27
N SER A 337 -13.51 24.26 7.84
CA SER A 337 -14.71 24.48 8.65
C SER A 337 -15.45 23.17 8.99
N LEU A 338 -15.28 22.13 8.18
CA LEU A 338 -15.75 20.76 8.43
C LEU A 338 -14.70 19.89 9.14
N GLY A 339 -13.57 20.48 9.58
CA GLY A 339 -12.51 19.82 10.29
C GLY A 339 -11.48 19.11 9.40
N PHE A 340 -11.59 19.19 8.07
CA PHE A 340 -10.60 18.66 7.13
C PHE A 340 -9.40 19.61 7.03
N ASN A 341 -8.64 19.69 8.15
CA ASN A 341 -7.42 20.48 8.21
C ASN A 341 -6.26 19.75 7.52
N VAL A 342 -5.34 20.52 6.93
CA VAL A 342 -4.10 19.97 6.36
C VAL A 342 -3.21 19.49 7.50
N VAL A 343 -3.04 18.15 7.60
CA VAL A 343 -2.24 17.50 8.65
C VAL A 343 -0.84 17.08 8.19
N GLY A 344 -0.58 17.15 6.89
CA GLY A 344 0.69 16.80 6.26
C GLY A 344 0.50 16.56 4.77
N TYR A 345 1.58 16.23 4.07
CA TYR A 345 1.56 15.93 2.64
C TYR A 345 1.94 14.47 2.40
N GLY A 346 0.99 13.69 1.84
CA GLY A 346 1.22 12.29 1.48
C GLY A 346 0.33 11.27 2.19
N CYS A 347 0.87 10.06 2.38
CA CYS A 347 0.13 8.95 2.98
C CYS A 347 0.07 9.08 4.51
N THR A 348 -1.12 9.37 5.04
CA THR A 348 -1.37 9.44 6.49
C THR A 348 -2.31 8.30 6.92
N THR A 349 -3.61 8.48 6.83
CA THR A 349 -4.62 7.51 7.27
C THR A 349 -4.52 6.16 6.55
N CYS A 350 -4.19 6.16 5.26
CA CYS A 350 -4.06 4.94 4.45
C CYS A 350 -2.99 3.95 4.97
N ILE A 351 -2.04 4.41 5.78
CA ILE A 351 -1.00 3.56 6.42
C ILE A 351 -1.07 3.55 7.95
N GLY A 352 -2.19 4.01 8.52
CA GLY A 352 -2.38 4.00 9.97
C GLY A 352 -1.72 5.16 10.72
N ASN A 353 -1.33 6.24 10.03
CA ASN A 353 -0.68 7.41 10.64
C ASN A 353 -1.65 8.54 11.02
N SER A 354 -2.95 8.25 11.16
CA SER A 354 -3.93 9.24 11.67
C SER A 354 -3.78 9.54 13.15
N GLY A 355 -2.93 8.80 13.84
CA GLY A 355 -2.86 8.82 15.30
C GLY A 355 -4.06 8.13 15.96
N PRO A 356 -4.12 8.11 17.30
CA PRO A 356 -5.21 7.47 18.03
C PRO A 356 -6.53 8.21 17.82
N LEU A 357 -7.64 7.50 18.01
CA LEU A 357 -8.95 8.14 18.18
C LEU A 357 -8.97 8.90 19.52
N PRO A 358 -9.83 9.94 19.66
CA PRO A 358 -10.12 10.51 20.95
C PRO A 358 -10.55 9.42 21.95
N GLU A 359 -10.02 9.46 23.15
CA GLU A 359 -10.24 8.41 24.16
C GLU A 359 -11.73 8.11 24.43
N PRO A 360 -12.64 9.11 24.54
CA PRO A 360 -14.06 8.84 24.71
C PRO A 360 -14.68 8.04 23.55
N VAL A 361 -14.20 8.25 22.32
CA VAL A 361 -14.67 7.52 21.13
C VAL A 361 -14.14 6.09 21.16
N ALA A 362 -12.85 5.91 21.43
CA ALA A 362 -12.22 4.59 21.51
C ALA A 362 -12.88 3.73 22.61
N ASN A 363 -13.15 4.31 23.78
CA ASN A 363 -13.81 3.62 24.89
C ASN A 363 -15.24 3.22 24.52
N ALA A 364 -16.04 4.12 23.95
CA ALA A 364 -17.41 3.82 23.53
C ALA A 364 -17.46 2.69 22.48
N ILE A 365 -16.52 2.65 21.50
CA ILE A 365 -16.41 1.55 20.53
C ILE A 365 -16.12 0.23 21.24
N THR A 366 -15.20 0.23 22.18
CA THR A 366 -14.74 -0.97 22.90
C THR A 366 -15.83 -1.50 23.83
N GLU A 367 -16.44 -0.63 24.66
CA GLU A 367 -17.51 -0.98 25.60
C GLU A 367 -18.76 -1.50 24.87
N GLY A 368 -19.12 -0.86 23.74
CA GLY A 368 -20.26 -1.28 22.92
C GLY A 368 -19.95 -2.44 21.98
N ASN A 369 -18.73 -2.96 21.92
CA ASN A 369 -18.25 -3.94 20.93
C ASN A 369 -18.69 -3.56 19.49
N LEU A 370 -18.55 -2.28 19.12
CA LEU A 370 -19.11 -1.75 17.89
C LEU A 370 -18.23 -2.04 16.67
N VAL A 371 -18.87 -2.29 15.54
CA VAL A 371 -18.23 -2.27 14.21
C VAL A 371 -18.20 -0.82 13.73
N ALA A 372 -17.24 -0.06 14.20
CA ALA A 372 -17.02 1.32 13.75
C ALA A 372 -16.40 1.36 12.36
N ALA A 373 -16.68 2.42 11.61
CA ALA A 373 -16.26 2.58 10.23
C ALA A 373 -15.21 3.69 10.06
N ALA A 374 -14.34 3.51 9.04
CA ALA A 374 -13.54 4.58 8.46
C ALA A 374 -13.88 4.71 6.97
N VAL A 375 -13.98 5.96 6.49
CA VAL A 375 -14.14 6.27 5.06
C VAL A 375 -12.95 7.14 4.64
N LEU A 376 -12.19 6.66 3.64
CA LEU A 376 -10.97 7.33 3.24
C LEU A 376 -10.78 7.31 1.72
N SER A 377 -10.18 8.36 1.18
CA SER A 377 -9.84 8.44 -0.25
C SER A 377 -8.52 7.74 -0.59
N GLY A 378 -8.18 6.71 0.18
CA GLY A 378 -6.95 5.94 0.01
C GLY A 378 -7.06 4.85 -1.06
N ASN A 379 -6.07 3.95 -1.04
CA ASN A 379 -5.99 2.80 -1.93
C ASN A 379 -6.04 1.45 -1.19
N ARG A 380 -5.91 1.45 0.14
CA ARG A 380 -5.97 0.26 0.99
C ARG A 380 -6.81 0.49 2.23
N ASN A 381 -7.63 -0.49 2.55
CA ASN A 381 -8.60 -0.45 3.64
C ASN A 381 -8.58 -1.72 4.50
N PHE A 382 -7.43 -2.40 4.57
CA PHE A 382 -7.32 -3.64 5.34
C PHE A 382 -7.63 -3.42 6.82
N GLU A 383 -8.31 -4.38 7.44
CA GLU A 383 -8.60 -4.36 8.87
C GLU A 383 -7.29 -4.33 9.68
N GLY A 384 -7.23 -3.50 10.72
CA GLY A 384 -6.04 -3.29 11.54
C GLY A 384 -4.95 -2.42 10.91
N ARG A 385 -5.11 -1.99 9.64
CA ARG A 385 -4.19 -1.07 8.98
C ARG A 385 -4.54 0.40 9.18
N VAL A 386 -5.81 0.75 9.02
CA VAL A 386 -6.28 2.15 9.11
C VAL A 386 -6.25 2.65 10.55
N ASN A 387 -6.92 1.91 11.43
CA ASN A 387 -6.93 2.16 12.88
C ASN A 387 -7.34 0.88 13.62
N PRO A 388 -6.80 0.58 14.81
CA PRO A 388 -7.15 -0.63 15.56
C PRO A 388 -8.63 -0.70 15.98
N HIS A 389 -9.31 0.44 16.13
CA HIS A 389 -10.73 0.51 16.52
C HIS A 389 -11.70 0.48 15.32
N THR A 390 -11.23 0.64 14.06
CA THR A 390 -12.10 0.57 12.88
C THR A 390 -12.05 -0.81 12.26
N ARG A 391 -13.19 -1.51 12.26
CA ARG A 391 -13.32 -2.85 11.67
C ARG A 391 -13.87 -2.80 10.26
N ALA A 392 -14.69 -1.79 9.92
CA ALA A 392 -15.27 -1.56 8.60
C ALA A 392 -14.56 -0.36 7.94
N ASN A 393 -13.75 -0.60 6.92
CA ASN A 393 -12.99 0.45 6.26
C ASN A 393 -13.38 0.53 4.79
N TYR A 394 -13.75 1.73 4.32
CA TYR A 394 -14.22 1.96 2.95
C TYR A 394 -13.32 2.93 2.21
N LEU A 395 -12.93 2.56 0.99
CA LEU A 395 -12.32 3.47 0.02
C LEU A 395 -13.44 4.21 -0.71
N ALA A 396 -13.28 5.51 -0.86
CA ALA A 396 -14.26 6.38 -1.51
C ALA A 396 -13.58 7.57 -2.19
N SER A 397 -14.28 8.21 -3.11
CA SER A 397 -13.81 9.49 -3.67
C SER A 397 -13.75 10.57 -2.59
N PRO A 398 -12.86 11.57 -2.72
CA PRO A 398 -12.80 12.72 -1.79
C PRO A 398 -14.15 13.38 -1.52
N PRO A 399 -15.04 13.64 -2.52
CA PRO A 399 -16.37 14.15 -2.24
C PRO A 399 -17.22 13.22 -1.37
N LEU A 400 -17.17 11.91 -1.62
CA LEU A 400 -17.89 10.93 -0.80
C LEU A 400 -17.33 10.84 0.63
N VAL A 401 -16.02 11.03 0.82
CA VAL A 401 -15.43 11.13 2.17
C VAL A 401 -16.05 12.27 2.96
N VAL A 402 -16.21 13.45 2.34
CA VAL A 402 -16.89 14.60 2.97
C VAL A 402 -18.35 14.28 3.26
N ALA A 403 -19.06 13.65 2.32
CA ALA A 403 -20.46 13.26 2.50
C ALA A 403 -20.66 12.30 3.68
N TYR A 404 -19.84 11.26 3.78
CA TYR A 404 -19.91 10.31 4.91
C TYR A 404 -19.47 10.91 6.25
N ALA A 405 -18.57 11.90 6.24
CA ALA A 405 -18.24 12.66 7.46
C ALA A 405 -19.45 13.45 7.98
N LEU A 406 -20.21 14.08 7.07
CA LEU A 406 -21.45 14.82 7.41
C LEU A 406 -22.54 13.85 7.91
N ALA A 407 -22.75 12.74 7.24
CA ALA A 407 -23.71 11.71 7.64
C ALA A 407 -23.35 11.06 8.99
N GLY A 408 -22.05 10.87 9.25
CA GLY A 408 -21.55 10.22 10.47
C GLY A 408 -21.76 8.71 10.50
N THR A 409 -22.26 8.09 9.43
CA THR A 409 -22.53 6.65 9.35
C THR A 409 -22.45 6.14 7.92
N VAL A 410 -22.04 4.86 7.76
CA VAL A 410 -22.16 4.12 6.49
C VAL A 410 -23.52 3.41 6.36
N ASP A 411 -24.29 3.34 7.43
CA ASP A 411 -25.64 2.77 7.46
C ASP A 411 -26.70 3.82 7.04
N ILE A 412 -26.48 4.44 5.88
CA ILE A 412 -27.34 5.48 5.30
C ILE A 412 -27.65 5.17 3.83
N ASP A 413 -28.86 5.49 3.40
CA ASP A 413 -29.29 5.49 2.00
C ASP A 413 -29.39 6.95 1.53
N PHE A 414 -28.41 7.43 0.78
CA PHE A 414 -28.32 8.82 0.34
C PHE A 414 -29.45 9.25 -0.62
N ASP A 415 -30.14 8.31 -1.24
CA ASP A 415 -31.30 8.63 -2.10
C ASP A 415 -32.56 8.91 -1.29
N LYS A 416 -32.66 8.36 -0.06
CA LYS A 416 -33.89 8.41 0.75
C LYS A 416 -33.75 9.13 2.07
N GLU A 417 -32.55 9.21 2.61
CA GLU A 417 -32.29 9.72 3.95
C GLU A 417 -31.50 11.05 3.87
N PRO A 418 -31.84 12.03 4.70
CA PRO A 418 -31.10 13.29 4.71
C PRO A 418 -29.69 13.10 5.25
N ILE A 419 -28.72 13.78 4.65
CA ILE A 419 -27.34 13.80 5.09
C ILE A 419 -27.13 14.61 6.38
N GLY A 420 -28.05 15.51 6.67
CA GLY A 420 -28.04 16.37 7.85
C GLY A 420 -29.24 17.30 7.91
N ILE A 421 -29.22 18.18 8.90
CA ILE A 421 -30.26 19.21 9.12
C ILE A 421 -29.61 20.56 8.98
N ASP A 422 -30.19 21.47 8.19
CA ASP A 422 -29.68 22.82 7.99
C ASP A 422 -29.90 23.74 9.22
N SER A 423 -29.37 24.95 9.15
CA SER A 423 -29.53 25.93 10.22
C SER A 423 -30.98 26.39 10.46
N ALA A 424 -31.88 26.12 9.54
CA ALA A 424 -33.32 26.41 9.63
C ALA A 424 -34.12 25.18 10.12
N GLY A 425 -33.48 24.07 10.46
CA GLY A 425 -34.13 22.85 10.93
C GLY A 425 -34.68 21.98 9.79
N LYS A 426 -34.34 22.23 8.53
CA LYS A 426 -34.83 21.46 7.38
C LYS A 426 -33.85 20.33 7.02
N PRO A 427 -34.33 19.16 6.60
CA PRO A 427 -33.48 18.08 6.10
C PRO A 427 -32.79 18.53 4.81
N VAL A 428 -31.49 18.20 4.69
CA VAL A 428 -30.67 18.38 3.50
C VAL A 428 -30.34 17.02 2.92
N PHE A 429 -30.60 16.83 1.64
CA PHE A 429 -30.31 15.59 0.94
C PHE A 429 -28.98 15.67 0.16
N PHE A 430 -28.37 14.53 -0.06
CA PHE A 430 -27.08 14.41 -0.71
C PHE A 430 -27.03 15.08 -2.08
N HIS A 431 -28.05 14.88 -2.93
CA HIS A 431 -28.13 15.45 -4.26
C HIS A 431 -28.18 17.00 -4.29
N GLU A 432 -28.64 17.64 -3.20
CA GLU A 432 -28.70 19.10 -3.12
C GLU A 432 -27.35 19.77 -2.95
N ILE A 433 -26.37 19.03 -2.42
CA ILE A 433 -25.01 19.55 -2.17
C ILE A 433 -23.94 18.93 -3.08
N TRP A 434 -24.30 17.90 -3.87
CA TRP A 434 -23.36 17.30 -4.82
C TRP A 434 -23.00 18.29 -5.93
N PRO A 435 -21.70 18.54 -6.22
CA PRO A 435 -21.31 19.46 -7.29
C PRO A 435 -21.59 18.86 -8.67
N THR A 436 -22.02 19.68 -9.60
CA THR A 436 -22.17 19.28 -11.00
C THR A 436 -20.82 19.13 -11.69
N ALA A 437 -20.75 18.33 -12.76
CA ALA A 437 -19.53 18.17 -13.55
C ALA A 437 -19.03 19.51 -14.09
N GLN A 438 -19.95 20.41 -14.51
CA GLN A 438 -19.61 21.74 -15.01
C GLN A 438 -18.99 22.63 -13.94
N GLU A 439 -19.52 22.62 -12.69
CA GLU A 439 -18.92 23.37 -11.58
C GLU A 439 -17.50 22.91 -11.30
N VAL A 440 -17.27 21.58 -11.32
CA VAL A 440 -15.94 20.99 -11.10
C VAL A 440 -14.98 21.38 -12.22
N GLU A 441 -15.39 21.24 -13.48
CA GLU A 441 -14.57 21.59 -14.65
C GLU A 441 -14.18 23.08 -14.64
N GLN A 442 -15.11 23.96 -14.38
CA GLN A 442 -14.85 25.40 -14.26
C GLN A 442 -13.86 25.70 -13.13
N ALA A 443 -14.01 25.05 -11.97
CA ALA A 443 -13.09 25.21 -10.87
C ALA A 443 -11.68 24.72 -11.20
N VAL A 444 -11.53 23.60 -11.91
CA VAL A 444 -10.23 23.07 -12.38
C VAL A 444 -9.59 24.08 -13.34
N GLN A 445 -10.31 24.52 -14.36
CA GLN A 445 -9.78 25.47 -15.36
C GLN A 445 -9.35 26.82 -14.74
N ALA A 446 -10.09 27.31 -13.75
CA ALA A 446 -9.81 28.59 -13.11
C ALA A 446 -8.71 28.54 -12.05
N SER A 447 -8.45 27.37 -11.47
CA SER A 447 -7.64 27.30 -10.26
C SER A 447 -6.35 26.48 -10.39
N VAL A 448 -6.26 25.54 -11.33
CA VAL A 448 -5.06 24.69 -11.51
C VAL A 448 -4.19 25.32 -12.60
N LEU A 449 -3.18 26.07 -12.19
CA LEU A 449 -2.39 26.91 -13.09
C LEU A 449 -0.91 26.50 -13.13
N PRO A 450 -0.23 26.55 -14.30
CA PRO A 450 1.16 26.15 -14.45
C PRO A 450 2.15 26.84 -13.51
N GLU A 451 1.91 28.12 -13.23
CA GLU A 451 2.77 28.88 -12.31
C GLU A 451 2.82 28.33 -10.89
N MET A 452 1.78 27.60 -10.44
CA MET A 452 1.78 26.96 -9.11
C MET A 452 2.81 25.83 -9.06
N PHE A 453 2.88 25.03 -10.09
CA PHE A 453 3.87 23.94 -10.20
C PHE A 453 5.29 24.50 -10.26
N VAL A 454 5.53 25.51 -11.11
CA VAL A 454 6.82 26.17 -11.21
C VAL A 454 7.22 26.77 -9.86
N LYS A 455 6.31 27.48 -9.17
CA LYS A 455 6.55 28.07 -7.85
C LYS A 455 6.94 27.01 -6.82
N GLN A 456 6.18 25.91 -6.73
CA GLN A 456 6.40 24.89 -5.69
C GLN A 456 7.66 24.04 -5.94
N TYR A 457 8.03 23.81 -7.21
CA TYR A 457 9.14 22.94 -7.56
C TYR A 457 10.44 23.64 -7.91
N SER A 458 10.46 24.97 -8.14
CA SER A 458 11.70 25.71 -8.41
C SER A 458 12.75 25.59 -7.30
N GLY A 459 12.32 25.41 -6.07
CA GLY A 459 13.18 25.18 -4.90
C GLY A 459 13.07 23.78 -4.29
N ALA A 460 12.59 22.78 -5.02
CA ALA A 460 12.22 21.47 -4.45
C ALA A 460 13.34 20.80 -3.63
N PHE A 461 14.60 21.03 -3.98
CA PHE A 461 15.76 20.44 -3.29
C PHE A 461 16.37 21.33 -2.21
N THR A 462 16.03 22.62 -2.15
CA THR A 462 16.76 23.63 -1.37
C THR A 462 15.89 24.52 -0.49
N SER A 463 14.57 24.52 -0.66
CA SER A 463 13.67 25.47 0.02
C SER A 463 13.33 25.14 1.47
N ASN A 464 13.74 23.98 1.98
CA ASN A 464 13.44 23.60 3.36
C ASN A 464 14.59 23.98 4.31
N GLU A 465 14.46 25.14 4.95
CA GLU A 465 15.48 25.68 5.85
C GLU A 465 15.81 24.75 7.01
N LYS A 466 14.80 24.09 7.61
CA LYS A 466 15.01 23.15 8.73
C LYS A 466 15.81 21.91 8.28
N TRP A 467 15.54 21.40 7.07
CA TRP A 467 16.31 20.32 6.49
C TRP A 467 17.75 20.74 6.22
N ASN A 468 17.94 21.91 5.64
CA ASN A 468 19.26 22.42 5.28
C ASN A 468 20.13 22.73 6.51
N ALA A 469 19.49 23.06 7.65
CA ALA A 469 20.17 23.34 8.91
C ALA A 469 20.60 22.08 9.69
N ILE A 470 20.22 20.86 9.26
CA ILE A 470 20.62 19.63 9.93
C ILE A 470 22.13 19.46 9.82
N PRO A 471 22.86 19.38 10.96
CA PRO A 471 24.30 19.18 10.93
C PRO A 471 24.63 17.80 10.35
N VAL A 472 25.59 17.77 9.44
CA VAL A 472 26.01 16.54 8.76
C VAL A 472 27.49 16.30 9.04
N THR A 473 27.84 15.11 9.50
CA THR A 473 29.24 14.68 9.59
C THR A 473 29.75 14.32 8.19
N ALA A 474 30.83 14.99 7.77
CA ALA A 474 31.50 14.65 6.52
C ALA A 474 32.24 13.30 6.63
N GLY A 475 32.35 12.57 5.53
CA GLY A 475 33.11 11.32 5.42
C GLY A 475 32.41 10.27 4.56
N GLY A 476 33.18 9.34 4.01
CA GLY A 476 32.70 8.24 3.18
C GLY A 476 31.93 7.15 3.94
N GLN A 477 31.97 7.15 5.27
CA GLN A 477 31.25 6.19 6.11
C GLN A 477 30.30 6.90 7.06
N TYR A 478 29.07 6.36 7.15
CA TYR A 478 28.08 6.84 8.11
C TYR A 478 28.51 6.53 9.55
N GLN A 479 28.40 7.50 10.44
CA GLN A 479 28.72 7.33 11.86
C GLN A 479 27.49 6.82 12.63
N TRP A 480 27.53 5.53 12.99
CA TRP A 480 26.44 4.87 13.73
C TRP A 480 26.42 5.31 15.20
N VAL A 481 25.25 5.65 15.71
CA VAL A 481 25.04 5.99 17.13
C VAL A 481 24.40 4.77 17.82
N ALA A 482 25.16 4.05 18.60
CA ALA A 482 24.71 2.79 19.23
C ALA A 482 23.51 2.96 20.18
N SER A 483 23.35 4.12 20.81
CA SER A 483 22.22 4.46 21.70
C SER A 483 20.98 4.94 20.96
N SER A 484 21.02 5.10 19.63
CA SER A 484 19.85 5.53 18.87
C SER A 484 18.75 4.48 18.92
N THR A 485 17.54 4.90 19.30
CA THR A 485 16.35 4.02 19.27
C THR A 485 15.59 4.10 17.95
N TYR A 486 16.07 4.90 16.96
CA TYR A 486 15.48 5.08 15.63
C TYR A 486 16.30 4.45 14.51
N ILE A 487 17.64 4.57 14.55
CA ILE A 487 18.52 4.08 13.49
C ILE A 487 19.62 3.25 14.13
N GLN A 488 19.73 1.99 13.68
CA GLN A 488 20.77 1.05 14.10
C GLN A 488 21.52 0.53 12.89
N ARG A 489 22.77 0.09 13.12
CA ARG A 489 23.54 -0.60 12.08
C ARG A 489 22.82 -1.89 11.68
N PRO A 490 22.49 -2.10 10.39
CA PRO A 490 21.79 -3.29 9.95
C PRO A 490 22.62 -4.56 10.16
N PRO A 491 22.03 -5.67 10.68
CA PRO A 491 22.78 -6.90 10.96
C PRO A 491 23.00 -7.78 9.72
N PHE A 492 22.39 -7.47 8.58
CA PHE A 492 22.27 -8.37 7.42
C PHE A 492 23.60 -8.66 6.70
N LEU A 493 24.62 -7.87 6.95
CA LEU A 493 25.96 -8.02 6.38
C LEU A 493 27.00 -8.45 7.41
N GLU A 494 26.61 -8.72 8.64
CA GLU A 494 27.54 -9.20 9.67
C GLU A 494 28.04 -10.61 9.33
N GLY A 495 29.35 -10.83 9.45
CA GLY A 495 29.97 -12.11 9.15
C GLY A 495 30.06 -12.49 7.67
N ILE A 496 29.74 -11.56 6.75
CA ILE A 496 29.88 -11.82 5.31
C ILE A 496 31.35 -12.09 4.96
N THR A 497 31.55 -13.10 4.10
CA THR A 497 32.88 -13.46 3.55
C THR A 497 32.93 -13.20 2.05
N GLN A 498 34.13 -13.09 1.48
CA GLN A 498 34.30 -12.93 0.02
C GLN A 498 33.82 -14.18 -0.74
N SER A 499 34.03 -15.37 -0.16
CA SER A 499 33.59 -16.61 -0.78
C SER A 499 32.07 -16.78 -0.68
N VAL A 500 31.47 -17.25 -1.77
CA VAL A 500 30.07 -17.65 -1.81
C VAL A 500 29.93 -19.01 -1.11
N GLY A 501 28.95 -19.14 -0.23
CA GLY A 501 28.62 -20.40 0.41
C GLY A 501 27.90 -21.37 -0.54
N THR A 502 27.55 -22.52 -0.02
CA THR A 502 26.69 -23.50 -0.69
C THR A 502 25.26 -23.41 -0.16
N ILE A 503 24.28 -23.79 -0.97
CA ILE A 503 22.88 -23.91 -0.53
C ILE A 503 22.80 -25.04 0.47
N GLN A 504 22.44 -24.71 1.71
CA GLN A 504 22.36 -25.66 2.81
C GLN A 504 20.99 -26.34 2.86
N SER A 505 20.98 -27.65 3.13
CA SER A 505 19.73 -28.37 3.37
C SER A 505 19.05 -27.86 4.66
N ILE A 506 17.74 -27.77 4.66
CA ILE A 506 16.94 -27.44 5.84
C ILE A 506 16.42 -28.76 6.42
N ARG A 507 16.80 -29.07 7.66
CA ARG A 507 16.40 -30.27 8.35
C ARG A 507 15.95 -29.99 9.77
N GLY A 508 15.01 -30.78 10.27
CA GLY A 508 14.48 -30.63 11.61
C GLY A 508 13.73 -29.33 11.86
N ALA A 509 13.24 -28.68 10.80
CA ALA A 509 12.59 -27.40 10.92
C ALA A 509 11.25 -27.50 11.65
N LYS A 510 10.96 -26.53 12.53
CA LYS A 510 9.69 -26.41 13.24
C LYS A 510 8.82 -25.33 12.60
N VAL A 511 7.52 -25.56 12.61
CA VAL A 511 6.54 -24.58 12.15
C VAL A 511 6.35 -23.52 13.23
N LEU A 512 6.60 -22.26 12.90
CA LEU A 512 6.42 -21.13 13.82
C LEU A 512 4.99 -20.60 13.79
N ALA A 513 4.33 -20.65 12.62
CA ALA A 513 2.94 -20.26 12.50
C ALA A 513 2.26 -20.94 11.29
N VAL A 514 0.97 -21.22 11.43
CA VAL A 514 0.07 -21.67 10.36
C VAL A 514 -0.95 -20.57 10.12
N LEU A 515 -0.81 -19.88 9.01
CA LEU A 515 -1.55 -18.67 8.67
C LEU A 515 -2.57 -18.95 7.56
N GLY A 516 -3.69 -18.22 7.55
CA GLY A 516 -4.73 -18.33 6.54
C GLY A 516 -4.42 -17.58 5.24
N ASP A 517 -5.48 -17.34 4.45
CA ASP A 517 -5.43 -16.60 3.20
C ASP A 517 -5.27 -15.10 3.40
N SER A 518 -4.75 -14.42 2.38
CA SER A 518 -4.65 -12.95 2.29
C SER A 518 -3.90 -12.32 3.49
N VAL A 519 -2.89 -12.99 4.01
CA VAL A 519 -2.01 -12.42 5.03
C VAL A 519 -1.16 -11.34 4.39
N THR A 520 -1.43 -10.09 4.77
CA THR A 520 -0.79 -8.92 4.19
C THR A 520 0.60 -8.65 4.77
N THR A 521 1.39 -7.83 4.06
CA THR A 521 2.65 -7.31 4.61
C THR A 521 2.45 -6.48 5.88
N ASP A 522 1.24 -5.93 6.12
CA ASP A 522 0.86 -5.25 7.36
C ASP A 522 0.64 -6.22 8.53
N HIS A 523 0.18 -7.44 8.26
CA HIS A 523 0.12 -8.52 9.25
C HIS A 523 1.53 -8.99 9.63
N ILE A 524 2.42 -9.12 8.64
CA ILE A 524 3.78 -9.61 8.84
C ILE A 524 4.66 -8.54 9.50
N SER A 525 4.62 -7.30 9.01
CA SER A 525 5.41 -6.18 9.52
C SER A 525 4.54 -4.93 9.66
N PRO A 526 3.91 -4.70 10.82
CA PRO A 526 3.04 -3.55 11.05
C PRO A 526 3.80 -2.21 10.95
N ALA A 527 3.11 -1.14 10.54
CA ALA A 527 3.65 0.22 10.50
C ALA A 527 3.05 1.12 11.59
N GLY A 528 1.93 0.71 12.17
CA GLY A 528 1.17 1.49 13.14
C GLY A 528 1.79 1.55 14.54
N SER A 529 0.96 1.84 15.53
CA SER A 529 1.35 2.03 16.93
C SER A 529 2.02 0.79 17.54
N ILE A 530 2.97 1.04 18.43
CA ILE A 530 3.69 0.00 19.18
C ILE A 530 2.97 -0.23 20.52
N SER A 531 2.56 -1.47 20.78
CA SER A 531 1.94 -1.85 22.06
C SER A 531 2.98 -1.85 23.19
N LYS A 532 2.67 -1.20 24.31
CA LYS A 532 3.54 -1.19 25.49
C LYS A 532 3.76 -2.57 26.13
N SER A 533 2.80 -3.45 26.02
CA SER A 533 2.89 -4.82 26.56
C SER A 533 3.58 -5.81 25.61
N GLY A 534 3.74 -5.46 24.34
CA GLY A 534 4.40 -6.31 23.34
C GLY A 534 5.92 -6.27 23.45
N PRO A 535 6.63 -7.21 22.76
CA PRO A 535 8.09 -7.29 22.81
C PRO A 535 8.80 -6.00 22.43
N ALA A 536 8.31 -5.27 21.39
CA ALA A 536 8.91 -4.02 20.94
C ALA A 536 8.74 -2.88 21.96
N GLY A 537 7.56 -2.79 22.60
CA GLY A 537 7.32 -1.77 23.64
C GLY A 537 8.16 -2.03 24.88
N LYS A 538 8.28 -3.28 25.33
CA LYS A 538 9.15 -3.66 26.45
C LYS A 538 10.61 -3.27 26.15
N TYR A 539 11.10 -3.61 24.96
CA TYR A 539 12.44 -3.21 24.54
C TYR A 539 12.65 -1.69 24.56
N LEU A 540 11.68 -0.91 24.06
CA LEU A 540 11.81 0.56 24.08
C LEU A 540 11.84 1.12 25.50
N MET A 541 11.02 0.59 26.41
CA MET A 541 11.06 0.98 27.83
C MET A 541 12.41 0.62 28.48
N GLU A 542 12.98 -0.53 28.17
CA GLU A 542 14.33 -0.92 28.61
C GLU A 542 15.41 0.03 28.10
N GLN A 543 15.19 0.66 26.93
CA GLN A 543 16.05 1.71 26.38
C GLN A 543 15.73 3.12 26.91
N GLY A 544 14.84 3.25 27.89
CA GLY A 544 14.47 4.52 28.51
C GLY A 544 13.47 5.37 27.70
N VAL A 545 12.81 4.80 26.70
CA VAL A 545 11.77 5.51 25.93
C VAL A 545 10.42 5.37 26.61
N ALA A 546 9.78 6.51 26.96
CA ALA A 546 8.46 6.53 27.56
C ALA A 546 7.38 6.06 26.55
N PRO A 547 6.27 5.43 27.02
CA PRO A 547 5.23 4.92 26.14
C PRO A 547 4.60 5.97 25.21
N GLU A 548 4.48 7.21 25.65
CA GLU A 548 4.00 8.35 24.85
C GLU A 548 4.96 8.72 23.72
N ASP A 549 6.25 8.36 23.82
CA ASP A 549 7.30 8.65 22.85
C ASP A 549 7.61 7.45 21.93
N PHE A 550 6.86 6.36 22.03
CA PHE A 550 7.10 5.18 21.22
C PHE A 550 7.01 5.46 19.72
N ASN A 551 6.14 6.39 19.34
CA ASN A 551 5.83 6.64 17.94
C ASN A 551 5.27 5.37 17.28
N SER A 552 5.64 5.07 16.03
CA SER A 552 5.14 3.92 15.29
C SER A 552 6.27 3.00 14.80
N TYR A 553 5.94 1.77 14.44
CA TYR A 553 6.88 0.88 13.77
C TYR A 553 7.42 1.51 12.48
N GLY A 554 6.57 2.21 11.71
CA GLY A 554 6.99 2.91 10.50
C GLY A 554 8.04 3.98 10.75
N ALA A 555 7.93 4.75 11.85
CA ALA A 555 8.91 5.75 12.23
C ALA A 555 10.23 5.13 12.71
N ARG A 556 10.22 3.90 13.23
CA ARG A 556 11.40 3.19 13.76
C ARG A 556 11.94 2.11 12.83
N ARG A 557 11.52 2.08 11.56
CA ARG A 557 11.96 1.05 10.59
C ARG A 557 13.47 1.03 10.31
N GLY A 558 14.21 2.03 10.73
CA GLY A 558 15.68 2.04 10.74
C GLY A 558 16.31 1.30 11.92
N ASN A 559 15.49 0.72 12.84
CA ASN A 559 15.96 -0.04 14.00
C ASN A 559 15.48 -1.49 13.90
N ASP A 560 16.40 -2.40 13.53
CA ASP A 560 16.16 -3.83 13.40
C ASP A 560 15.63 -4.47 14.69
N ARG A 561 16.09 -4.00 15.85
CA ARG A 561 15.70 -4.52 17.17
C ARG A 561 14.24 -4.26 17.48
N VAL A 562 13.71 -3.10 17.08
CA VAL A 562 12.28 -2.79 17.17
C VAL A 562 11.49 -3.59 16.14
N MET A 563 11.97 -3.61 14.89
CA MET A 563 11.23 -4.21 13.79
C MET A 563 11.10 -5.73 13.87
N VAL A 564 12.15 -6.44 14.30
CA VAL A 564 12.06 -7.90 14.50
C VAL A 564 11.05 -8.27 15.58
N ARG A 565 10.97 -7.48 16.66
CA ARG A 565 10.00 -7.65 17.74
C ARG A 565 8.56 -7.33 17.30
N GLY A 566 8.41 -6.51 16.26
CA GLY A 566 7.14 -6.19 15.62
C GLY A 566 6.72 -7.18 14.52
N THR A 567 7.63 -8.08 14.09
CA THR A 567 7.33 -9.03 13.03
C THR A 567 6.28 -10.04 13.52
N PHE A 568 5.18 -10.16 12.76
CA PHE A 568 3.95 -10.88 13.11
C PHE A 568 3.24 -10.38 14.38
N ALA A 569 3.50 -9.15 14.85
CA ALA A 569 2.85 -8.60 16.04
C ALA A 569 1.52 -7.87 15.74
N ASN A 570 0.97 -7.97 14.53
CA ASN A 570 -0.31 -7.37 14.20
C ASN A 570 -1.45 -7.98 15.04
N ILE A 571 -2.31 -7.13 15.61
CA ILE A 571 -3.40 -7.53 16.50
C ILE A 571 -4.50 -8.37 15.83
N ARG A 572 -4.54 -8.41 14.49
CA ARG A 572 -5.54 -9.14 13.70
C ARG A 572 -4.98 -10.43 13.06
N ILE A 573 -3.71 -10.73 13.29
CA ILE A 573 -3.16 -11.98 12.79
C ILE A 573 -3.80 -13.16 13.53
N ARG A 574 -4.06 -14.23 12.79
CA ARG A 574 -4.63 -15.47 13.34
C ARG A 574 -3.70 -16.62 13.00
N ASN A 575 -3.24 -17.31 14.02
CA ASN A 575 -2.40 -18.48 13.90
C ASN A 575 -3.19 -19.72 14.29
N SER A 576 -3.38 -20.65 13.35
CA SER A 576 -4.14 -21.88 13.59
C SER A 576 -3.52 -22.81 14.64
N MET A 577 -2.24 -22.61 15.00
CA MET A 577 -1.59 -23.35 16.10
C MET A 577 -2.12 -22.92 17.49
N VAL A 578 -2.79 -21.78 17.59
CA VAL A 578 -3.44 -21.25 18.80
C VAL A 578 -4.87 -20.80 18.48
N PRO A 579 -5.79 -21.74 18.25
CA PRO A 579 -7.14 -21.47 17.80
C PRO A 579 -7.90 -20.53 18.75
N GLY A 580 -8.67 -19.61 18.17
CA GLY A 580 -9.50 -18.67 18.93
C GLY A 580 -8.76 -17.45 19.51
N VAL A 581 -7.45 -17.33 19.30
CA VAL A 581 -6.65 -16.19 19.74
C VAL A 581 -6.28 -15.32 18.53
N GLU A 582 -6.51 -14.01 18.63
CA GLU A 582 -6.00 -13.01 17.70
C GLU A 582 -4.75 -12.36 18.26
N GLY A 583 -3.81 -11.99 17.37
CA GLY A 583 -2.55 -11.34 17.71
C GLY A 583 -1.33 -12.20 17.43
N GLY A 584 -0.16 -11.61 17.64
CA GLY A 584 1.14 -12.20 17.29
C GLY A 584 1.62 -13.28 18.27
N VAL A 585 0.85 -14.35 18.45
CA VAL A 585 1.15 -15.46 19.36
C VAL A 585 1.28 -16.79 18.63
N THR A 586 2.01 -17.70 19.23
CA THR A 586 2.19 -19.07 18.74
C THR A 586 2.38 -20.06 19.89
N LYS A 587 2.24 -21.35 19.57
CA LYS A 587 2.54 -22.44 20.48
C LYS A 587 4.04 -22.80 20.39
N TYR A 588 4.77 -22.67 21.49
CA TYR A 588 6.14 -23.17 21.58
C TYR A 588 6.12 -24.68 21.81
N LEU A 589 6.42 -25.46 20.76
CA LEU A 589 6.18 -26.91 20.76
C LEU A 589 6.90 -27.69 21.89
N PRO A 590 8.16 -27.33 22.26
CA PRO A 590 8.85 -28.08 23.31
C PRO A 590 8.15 -28.10 24.67
N THR A 591 7.43 -27.04 25.03
CA THR A 591 6.71 -26.94 26.32
C THR A 591 5.20 -26.87 26.17
N GLY A 592 4.68 -26.67 24.96
CA GLY A 592 3.24 -26.43 24.71
C GLY A 592 2.74 -25.05 25.13
N GLU A 593 3.62 -24.17 25.61
CA GLU A 593 3.29 -22.83 26.08
C GLU A 593 2.93 -21.88 24.93
N THR A 594 1.93 -21.03 25.14
CA THR A 594 1.61 -19.93 24.21
C THR A 594 2.50 -18.73 24.51
N LEU A 595 3.31 -18.35 23.53
CA LEU A 595 4.25 -17.22 23.60
C LEU A 595 3.98 -16.22 22.48
N SER A 596 4.56 -15.01 22.58
CA SER A 596 4.68 -14.16 21.40
C SER A 596 5.51 -14.89 20.31
N ILE A 597 5.19 -14.63 19.04
CA ILE A 597 5.96 -15.22 17.92
C ILE A 597 7.43 -14.85 18.06
N TYR A 598 7.75 -13.63 18.48
CA TYR A 598 9.12 -13.19 18.74
C TYR A 598 9.80 -14.04 19.84
N ASP A 599 9.18 -14.16 21.02
CA ASP A 599 9.80 -14.88 22.15
C ASP A 599 9.99 -16.37 21.84
N ALA A 600 9.01 -17.00 21.17
CA ALA A 600 9.14 -18.39 20.71
C ALA A 600 10.29 -18.54 19.70
N SER A 601 10.43 -17.62 18.75
CA SER A 601 11.50 -17.65 17.75
C SER A 601 12.88 -17.51 18.38
N MET A 602 13.03 -16.65 19.41
CA MET A 602 14.29 -16.49 20.13
C MET A 602 14.71 -17.77 20.87
N LYS A 603 13.75 -18.48 21.47
CA LYS A 603 14.02 -19.79 22.09
C LYS A 603 14.50 -20.82 21.06
N TYR A 604 13.80 -20.95 19.92
CA TYR A 604 14.23 -21.85 18.84
C TYR A 604 15.61 -21.51 18.27
N GLN A 605 15.91 -20.21 18.12
CA GLN A 605 17.22 -19.79 17.62
C GLN A 605 18.35 -20.10 18.62
N ALA A 606 18.10 -19.97 19.92
CA ALA A 606 19.07 -20.39 20.94
C ALA A 606 19.42 -21.88 20.84
N ASP A 607 18.45 -22.71 20.47
CA ASP A 607 18.61 -24.16 20.25
C ASP A 607 19.07 -24.49 18.80
N LYS A 608 19.31 -23.47 17.95
CA LYS A 608 19.68 -23.58 16.52
C LYS A 608 18.67 -24.37 15.68
N VAL A 609 17.40 -24.33 16.03
CA VAL A 609 16.31 -24.98 15.30
C VAL A 609 15.83 -24.08 14.17
N PRO A 610 15.88 -24.52 12.90
CA PRO A 610 15.35 -23.75 11.79
C PRO A 610 13.82 -23.67 11.85
N LEU A 611 13.25 -22.54 11.35
CA LEU A 611 11.83 -22.26 11.40
C LEU A 611 11.20 -22.14 10.03
N VAL A 612 9.91 -22.45 9.94
CA VAL A 612 9.09 -22.38 8.73
C VAL A 612 7.74 -21.73 9.04
N ILE A 613 7.20 -20.99 8.06
CA ILE A 613 5.82 -20.51 8.07
C ILE A 613 5.02 -21.31 7.05
N LEU A 614 3.80 -21.72 7.41
CA LEU A 614 2.79 -22.22 6.49
C LEU A 614 1.73 -21.13 6.29
N ALA A 615 1.31 -20.90 5.04
CA ALA A 615 0.36 -19.84 4.72
C ALA A 615 -0.61 -20.23 3.59
N GLY A 616 -1.70 -19.50 3.48
CA GLY A 616 -2.72 -19.66 2.45
C GLY A 616 -2.41 -18.91 1.16
N THR A 617 -3.47 -18.50 0.45
CA THR A 617 -3.38 -17.76 -0.81
C THR A 617 -3.01 -16.29 -0.59
N GLU A 618 -2.42 -15.66 -1.62
CA GLU A 618 -2.06 -14.22 -1.63
C GLU A 618 -1.14 -13.80 -0.46
N TYR A 619 -0.22 -14.68 -0.03
CA TYR A 619 0.70 -14.35 1.07
C TYR A 619 1.60 -13.17 0.72
N GLY A 620 1.62 -12.17 1.60
CA GLY A 620 2.41 -10.95 1.42
C GLY A 620 1.74 -9.89 0.56
N THR A 621 0.42 -9.98 0.31
CA THR A 621 -0.34 -8.93 -0.37
C THR A 621 -0.24 -7.59 0.38
N GLY A 622 -0.41 -6.47 -0.32
CA GLY A 622 -0.38 -5.14 0.28
C GLY A 622 0.86 -4.33 -0.07
N SER A 623 1.51 -3.70 0.91
CA SER A 623 2.68 -2.83 0.74
C SER A 623 3.94 -3.58 0.32
N SER A 624 4.85 -2.88 -0.38
CA SER A 624 6.17 -3.40 -0.79
C SER A 624 7.19 -3.50 0.36
N ARG A 625 6.74 -3.76 1.58
CA ARG A 625 7.60 -3.77 2.77
C ARG A 625 8.61 -4.90 2.75
N ASP A 626 9.87 -4.56 2.56
CA ASP A 626 10.99 -5.47 2.71
C ASP A 626 11.17 -5.95 4.15
N TRP A 627 10.75 -5.17 5.15
CA TRP A 627 10.73 -5.61 6.56
C TRP A 627 9.86 -6.86 6.79
N ALA A 628 8.88 -7.12 5.94
CA ALA A 628 8.15 -8.39 5.99
C ALA A 628 9.05 -9.60 5.69
N ALA A 629 10.11 -9.42 4.90
CA ALA A 629 11.12 -10.45 4.63
C ALA A 629 12.33 -10.33 5.59
N LYS A 630 12.81 -9.11 5.87
CA LYS A 630 13.89 -8.83 6.83
C LYS A 630 13.55 -9.40 8.22
N GLY A 631 12.35 -9.09 8.72
CA GLY A 631 11.88 -9.61 10.00
C GLY A 631 11.70 -11.12 10.00
N THR A 632 11.19 -11.68 8.91
CA THR A 632 11.07 -13.13 8.71
C THR A 632 12.43 -13.81 8.83
N LEU A 633 13.46 -13.30 8.16
CA LEU A 633 14.84 -13.81 8.29
C LEU A 633 15.36 -13.70 9.72
N LEU A 634 15.19 -12.53 10.37
CA LEU A 634 15.69 -12.27 11.72
C LEU A 634 15.00 -13.11 12.80
N LEU A 635 13.79 -13.59 12.56
CA LEU A 635 13.12 -14.59 13.38
C LEU A 635 13.65 -16.01 13.18
N GLY A 636 14.68 -16.22 12.34
CA GLY A 636 15.25 -17.56 12.08
C GLY A 636 14.45 -18.41 11.09
N ILE A 637 13.47 -17.84 10.41
CA ILE A 637 12.66 -18.54 9.41
C ILE A 637 13.50 -18.75 8.14
N LYS A 638 13.60 -20.01 7.70
CA LYS A 638 14.39 -20.42 6.53
C LYS A 638 13.55 -20.59 5.27
N ALA A 639 12.29 -20.98 5.43
CA ALA A 639 11.36 -21.16 4.32
C ALA A 639 9.94 -20.70 4.68
N VAL A 640 9.19 -20.31 3.66
CA VAL A 640 7.76 -20.05 3.75
C VAL A 640 7.07 -20.93 2.70
N ILE A 641 6.09 -21.75 3.11
CA ILE A 641 5.29 -22.57 2.21
C ILE A 641 3.88 -21.96 2.16
N ALA A 642 3.47 -21.46 1.00
CA ALA A 642 2.17 -20.80 0.84
C ALA A 642 1.40 -21.38 -0.36
N ALA A 643 0.07 -21.22 -0.37
CA ALA A 643 -0.74 -21.60 -1.53
C ALA A 643 -0.47 -20.68 -2.73
N SER A 644 -0.22 -19.38 -2.49
CA SER A 644 0.30 -18.44 -3.50
C SER A 644 0.95 -17.24 -2.84
N PHE A 645 1.81 -16.55 -3.60
CA PHE A 645 2.53 -15.34 -3.15
C PHE A 645 2.17 -14.14 -3.98
N GLU A 646 2.16 -12.98 -3.34
CA GLU A 646 2.22 -11.70 -4.05
C GLU A 646 3.65 -11.43 -4.53
N ARG A 647 3.77 -10.78 -5.70
CA ARG A 647 5.02 -10.62 -6.44
C ARG A 647 6.16 -10.02 -5.61
N ILE A 648 5.93 -8.85 -5.03
CA ILE A 648 6.99 -8.09 -4.33
C ILE A 648 7.46 -8.83 -3.09
N HIS A 649 6.54 -9.43 -2.32
CA HIS A 649 6.91 -10.16 -1.11
C HIS A 649 7.71 -11.42 -1.42
N ARG A 650 7.33 -12.17 -2.49
CA ARG A 650 8.11 -13.32 -2.97
C ARG A 650 9.55 -12.90 -3.31
N SER A 651 9.71 -11.81 -4.09
CA SER A 651 11.04 -11.29 -4.44
C SER A 651 11.83 -10.86 -3.20
N ASN A 652 11.18 -10.20 -2.25
CA ASN A 652 11.83 -9.80 -0.99
C ASN A 652 12.30 -11.00 -0.17
N LEU A 653 11.53 -12.10 -0.11
CA LEU A 653 11.96 -13.33 0.58
C LEU A 653 13.25 -13.87 -0.05
N VAL A 654 13.28 -14.02 -1.38
CA VAL A 654 14.50 -14.47 -2.10
C VAL A 654 15.65 -13.48 -1.89
N GLY A 655 15.37 -12.18 -1.99
CA GLY A 655 16.34 -11.10 -1.78
C GLY A 655 16.94 -11.08 -0.37
N MET A 656 16.28 -11.71 0.61
CA MET A 656 16.79 -11.89 1.97
C MET A 656 17.31 -13.31 2.23
N GLY A 657 17.34 -14.20 1.24
CA GLY A 657 17.80 -15.58 1.43
C GLY A 657 16.80 -16.48 2.16
N VAL A 658 15.52 -16.14 2.19
CA VAL A 658 14.43 -16.99 2.69
C VAL A 658 13.80 -17.73 1.50
N LEU A 659 13.64 -19.06 1.59
CA LEU A 659 13.13 -19.91 0.52
C LEU A 659 11.61 -19.82 0.39
N PRO A 660 11.04 -19.25 -0.69
CA PRO A 660 9.61 -19.30 -0.94
C PRO A 660 9.25 -20.61 -1.66
N LEU A 661 8.32 -21.36 -1.11
CA LEU A 661 7.78 -22.59 -1.66
C LEU A 661 6.27 -22.49 -1.82
N GLN A 662 5.74 -23.01 -2.89
CA GLN A 662 4.31 -23.00 -3.16
C GLN A 662 3.75 -24.41 -3.11
N PHE A 663 2.64 -24.61 -2.39
CA PHE A 663 1.91 -25.86 -2.45
C PHE A 663 1.48 -26.17 -3.90
N MET A 664 1.44 -27.43 -4.25
CA MET A 664 0.97 -27.86 -5.56
C MET A 664 -0.52 -27.50 -5.74
N PRO A 665 -1.00 -27.29 -6.98
CA PRO A 665 -2.39 -26.92 -7.24
C PRO A 665 -3.40 -27.80 -6.49
N GLY A 666 -4.34 -27.17 -5.79
CA GLY A 666 -5.35 -27.84 -4.98
C GLY A 666 -4.89 -28.28 -3.58
N GLN A 667 -3.62 -28.09 -3.25
CA GLN A 667 -3.09 -28.40 -1.92
C GLN A 667 -2.97 -27.14 -1.04
N THR A 668 -3.20 -27.35 0.25
CA THR A 668 -3.02 -26.35 1.32
C THR A 668 -2.50 -27.07 2.57
N ALA A 669 -2.05 -26.32 3.57
CA ALA A 669 -1.68 -26.91 4.86
C ALA A 669 -2.84 -27.77 5.42
N ALA A 670 -4.07 -27.26 5.36
CA ALA A 670 -5.25 -27.96 5.85
C ALA A 670 -5.57 -29.24 5.06
N SER A 671 -5.51 -29.20 3.70
CA SER A 671 -5.78 -30.39 2.88
C SER A 671 -4.75 -31.49 3.04
N LEU A 672 -3.51 -31.14 3.41
CA LEU A 672 -2.43 -32.07 3.72
C LEU A 672 -2.44 -32.53 5.19
N GLY A 673 -3.35 -32.02 6.01
CA GLY A 673 -3.44 -32.33 7.43
C GLY A 673 -2.25 -31.85 8.25
N LEU A 674 -1.62 -30.73 7.82
CA LEU A 674 -0.57 -30.07 8.57
C LEU A 674 -1.20 -29.17 9.65
N THR A 675 -0.80 -29.38 10.88
CA THR A 675 -1.31 -28.69 12.07
C THR A 675 -0.34 -27.64 12.62
N GLY A 676 0.94 -27.75 12.22
CA GLY A 676 2.04 -26.97 12.75
C GLY A 676 2.84 -27.68 13.85
N ASP A 677 2.43 -28.87 14.28
CA ASP A 677 3.16 -29.67 15.28
C ASP A 677 4.25 -30.55 14.62
N GLU A 678 4.31 -30.61 13.30
CA GLU A 678 5.24 -31.44 12.53
C GLU A 678 6.68 -30.90 12.56
N THR A 679 7.62 -31.81 12.31
CA THR A 679 9.00 -31.49 11.95
C THR A 679 9.16 -31.64 10.45
N LEU A 680 9.75 -30.64 9.78
CA LEU A 680 9.89 -30.60 8.33
C LEU A 680 11.34 -30.74 7.90
N ASP A 681 11.57 -31.65 6.93
CA ASP A 681 12.84 -31.84 6.24
C ASP A 681 12.66 -31.56 4.74
N PHE A 682 13.58 -30.78 4.15
CA PHE A 682 13.53 -30.38 2.74
C PHE A 682 14.52 -31.22 1.94
N GLU A 683 14.00 -32.21 1.21
CA GLU A 683 14.82 -33.18 0.48
C GLU A 683 15.22 -32.61 -0.88
N GLY A 684 16.50 -32.74 -1.26
CA GLY A 684 17.02 -32.24 -2.54
C GLY A 684 17.42 -30.79 -2.57
N LEU A 685 17.29 -30.04 -1.46
CA LEU A 685 17.77 -28.66 -1.40
C LEU A 685 19.30 -28.63 -1.33
N ASN A 686 19.93 -28.20 -2.43
CA ASN A 686 21.39 -28.13 -2.60
C ASN A 686 21.77 -27.18 -3.76
N ASP A 687 23.04 -27.09 -4.10
CA ASP A 687 23.57 -26.22 -5.16
C ASP A 687 23.09 -26.53 -6.59
N GLN A 688 22.42 -27.65 -6.81
CA GLN A 688 21.80 -28.00 -8.10
C GLN A 688 20.36 -27.49 -8.22
N LEU A 689 19.88 -26.70 -7.24
CA LEU A 689 18.57 -26.09 -7.27
C LEU A 689 18.40 -25.28 -8.57
N THR A 690 17.30 -25.51 -9.27
CA THR A 690 16.95 -24.78 -10.50
C THR A 690 15.67 -23.96 -10.32
N PRO A 691 15.50 -22.87 -11.07
CA PRO A 691 14.30 -22.07 -10.99
C PRO A 691 13.03 -22.89 -11.22
N ARG A 692 12.00 -22.67 -10.40
CA ARG A 692 10.69 -23.30 -10.51
C ARG A 692 10.70 -24.84 -10.48
N SER A 693 11.77 -25.44 -9.96
CA SER A 693 11.84 -26.90 -9.74
C SER A 693 10.89 -27.34 -8.64
N GLN A 694 10.59 -28.61 -8.60
CA GLN A 694 9.88 -29.23 -7.48
C GLN A 694 10.85 -29.60 -6.36
N LEU A 695 10.37 -29.49 -5.12
CA LEU A 695 11.12 -29.87 -3.92
C LEU A 695 10.21 -30.67 -3.00
N THR A 696 10.69 -31.85 -2.60
CA THR A 696 9.96 -32.72 -1.68
C THR A 696 10.15 -32.26 -0.24
N VAL A 697 9.04 -32.10 0.49
CA VAL A 697 9.04 -31.81 1.93
C VAL A 697 8.52 -33.03 2.68
N LYS A 698 9.34 -33.56 3.55
CA LYS A 698 8.96 -34.66 4.47
C LYS A 698 8.48 -34.03 5.78
N ALA A 699 7.25 -34.38 6.16
CA ALA A 699 6.63 -33.97 7.42
C ALA A 699 6.58 -35.15 8.38
N THR A 700 7.14 -34.99 9.57
CA THR A 700 7.12 -36.03 10.65
C THR A 700 6.27 -35.50 11.79
N ARG A 701 5.21 -36.21 12.13
CA ARG A 701 4.29 -35.87 13.22
C ARG A 701 4.92 -36.22 14.60
N PRO A 702 4.37 -35.66 15.70
CA PRO A 702 4.86 -36.00 17.05
C PRO A 702 4.78 -37.50 17.43
N ASP A 703 3.88 -38.25 16.81
CA ASP A 703 3.75 -39.69 16.99
C ASP A 703 4.77 -40.52 16.21
N GLY A 704 5.67 -39.87 15.46
CA GLY A 704 6.71 -40.49 14.63
C GLY A 704 6.23 -40.87 13.22
N THR A 705 4.94 -40.76 12.91
CA THR A 705 4.47 -41.02 11.55
C THR A 705 4.93 -39.90 10.60
N SER A 706 5.28 -40.28 9.37
CA SER A 706 5.76 -39.31 8.40
C SER A 706 5.09 -39.50 7.03
N PHE A 707 4.96 -38.38 6.31
CA PHE A 707 4.51 -38.36 4.92
C PHE A 707 5.29 -37.29 4.17
N SER A 708 5.30 -37.37 2.84
CA SER A 708 5.98 -36.38 1.99
C SER A 708 4.98 -35.74 1.04
N PHE A 709 5.23 -34.48 0.68
CA PHE A 709 4.49 -33.73 -0.31
C PHE A 709 5.42 -32.89 -1.15
N GLU A 710 5.02 -32.63 -2.40
CA GLU A 710 5.78 -31.82 -3.34
C GLU A 710 5.41 -30.33 -3.19
N THR A 711 6.39 -29.47 -3.38
CA THR A 711 6.25 -28.04 -3.44
C THR A 711 6.96 -27.48 -4.68
N LEU A 712 6.47 -26.35 -5.19
CA LEU A 712 7.11 -25.60 -6.27
C LEU A 712 8.06 -24.56 -5.65
N VAL A 713 9.33 -24.60 -6.02
CA VAL A 713 10.29 -23.56 -5.67
C VAL A 713 9.93 -22.26 -6.37
N ARG A 714 9.68 -21.20 -5.62
CA ARG A 714 9.30 -19.89 -6.15
C ARG A 714 10.49 -18.92 -6.22
N ILE A 715 11.64 -19.47 -6.58
CA ILE A 715 12.77 -18.76 -7.18
C ILE A 715 12.57 -18.87 -8.68
N ASP A 716 12.25 -17.77 -9.36
CA ASP A 716 11.67 -17.80 -10.68
C ASP A 716 12.71 -17.61 -11.79
N THR A 717 13.94 -17.13 -11.47
CA THR A 717 15.02 -16.87 -12.42
C THR A 717 16.36 -17.44 -11.99
N PRO A 718 17.30 -17.73 -12.90
CA PRO A 718 18.65 -18.16 -12.54
C PRO A 718 19.40 -17.16 -11.68
N VAL A 719 19.21 -15.86 -11.90
CA VAL A 719 19.85 -14.80 -11.11
C VAL A 719 19.35 -14.79 -9.66
N GLU A 720 18.08 -15.11 -9.45
CA GLU A 720 17.53 -15.25 -8.09
C GLU A 720 18.11 -16.48 -7.35
N ILE A 721 18.48 -17.56 -8.06
CA ILE A 721 19.23 -18.68 -7.45
C ILE A 721 20.59 -18.18 -6.94
N ASP A 722 21.27 -17.33 -7.69
CA ASP A 722 22.53 -16.73 -7.24
C ASP A 722 22.33 -15.83 -6.02
N TYR A 723 21.25 -15.04 -5.99
CA TYR A 723 20.92 -14.26 -4.79
C TYR A 723 20.69 -15.17 -3.59
N PHE A 724 19.91 -16.23 -3.74
CA PHE A 724 19.62 -17.17 -2.66
C PHE A 724 20.90 -17.86 -2.16
N ARG A 725 21.76 -18.34 -3.07
CA ARG A 725 23.07 -18.95 -2.75
C ARG A 725 23.99 -18.00 -1.99
N ASN A 726 23.95 -16.71 -2.33
CA ASN A 726 24.74 -15.67 -1.66
C ASN A 726 24.17 -15.23 -0.30
N GLY A 727 22.98 -15.71 0.09
CA GLY A 727 22.27 -15.27 1.30
C GLY A 727 21.48 -13.98 1.11
N GLY A 728 21.23 -13.57 -0.15
CA GLY A 728 20.42 -12.45 -0.52
C GLY A 728 21.03 -11.55 -1.61
N ILE A 729 20.25 -10.58 -2.09
CA ILE A 729 20.66 -9.68 -3.18
C ILE A 729 21.79 -8.72 -2.74
N LEU A 730 21.69 -8.11 -1.54
CA LEU A 730 22.71 -7.17 -1.06
C LEU A 730 24.05 -7.85 -0.79
N PRO A 731 24.12 -9.05 -0.17
CA PRO A 731 25.38 -9.83 -0.10
C PRO A 731 25.98 -10.14 -1.48
N THR A 732 25.15 -10.43 -2.49
CA THR A 732 25.61 -10.64 -3.87
C THR A 732 26.24 -9.38 -4.45
N VAL A 733 25.58 -8.23 -4.32
CA VAL A 733 26.06 -6.95 -4.80
C VAL A 733 27.39 -6.57 -4.10
N LEU A 734 27.44 -6.72 -2.77
CA LEU A 734 28.63 -6.39 -2.01
C LEU A 734 29.86 -7.23 -2.43
N ARG A 735 29.67 -8.54 -2.66
CA ARG A 735 30.77 -9.41 -3.15
C ARG A 735 31.26 -8.98 -4.54
N LYS A 736 30.34 -8.61 -5.44
CA LYS A 736 30.70 -8.08 -6.76
C LYS A 736 31.52 -6.80 -6.64
N LEU A 737 31.05 -5.84 -5.84
CA LEU A 737 31.76 -4.58 -5.61
C LEU A 737 33.15 -4.76 -4.93
N ALA A 738 33.29 -5.78 -4.11
CA ALA A 738 34.57 -6.07 -3.44
C ALA A 738 35.58 -6.77 -4.38
N THR A 739 35.16 -7.26 -5.53
CA THR A 739 36.01 -7.95 -6.53
C THR A 739 36.23 -7.13 -7.80
N SER A 740 35.48 -6.06 -8.02
CA SER A 740 35.68 -5.06 -9.07
C SER A 740 36.69 -4.01 -8.66
#